data_48fe76b4ccd054316d65572fa3ef5a4e
#
_entry.id   48fe76b4ccd054316d65572fa3ef5a4e
#
_cell.length_a   1.000
_cell.length_b   1.000
_cell.length_c   1.000
_cell.angle_alpha   90.00
_cell.angle_beta   90.00
_cell.angle_gamma   90.00
#
_symmetry.space_group_name_H-M   'P 1'
#
loop_
_entity.id
_entity.type
_entity.pdbx_description
1 polymer ?
#
loop_
_entity_poly.entity_id
_entity_poly.type
_entity_poly.pdbx_seq_one_letter_code
_entity_poly.pdbx_strand_id
1 'polypeptide(L)'
;MGQDGIVREVQKVPRTEHRVYRGDAFIERPGHEGWSKAGWARVTVHRDGDHPVFDGAFRIDGDNHHIQTAEQYQKLRGDDDPVIDSLSDGEERMVVWRDSDVMDSSDEHNELKRSVGDEPLCNADTLNFNSKFHTETQSRNVLRAVEFRSLFGRQSIDGGGGSGSGLNLVSSIGSVDGCPTTRKVALVGIATDCNYWEGFDNKEDLTKNVISMVNKASEVYESTFKISLGIQNLTILDKACPATAAAATPWNVACGPQTTISDRLNTFSRWRGQFQDDNAYWSLLTKCATDSAVGLAWRGQLCRTGSGDNSDGKGNNETVAATNVVVRTDTEWQIFAHETGHTFGAVHDCTSSTCPADMSTQPCCPLSSSSCDAGGKFIMNPSTGKDITQFSACSIGNICSGLKSNMIKGNCLTDNKNVKTITGSQCGNGIVENGEDCDCGGEAGCKDNKCCNPKTCKFLSGAVCDASNEDCCTDKCQFATNGTVCRASTGVCDIAETCPGNHASCPEDKHKSDGDSCGSGLQCASGQCTSRDLQCKNMASSLSGMNNTSACPDSGCLLACTSPEMGPNQCVTYNQNFLDGTDCGAGGKCSNGACKGASTAKEIGDWIQNHKSIFIPVVSVVGGLILIAILSCIVSAIRKRSYRRKQPTPPEMSNWPSSYNRGGPPNRGPQQWNQNQQWAQSSGALQGGQGPPQGYYPYPPPPPPTNDGERWLNRQRSMRYA
;
A
#
# COMPACT_ATOMS: atom_id res chain seq x y z
N MET A 1 3.54 20.45 -14.25
CA MET A 1 4.81 20.41 -13.49
C MET A 1 5.94 20.47 -14.50
N GLY A 2 6.97 21.29 -14.29
CA GLY A 2 8.11 21.41 -15.22
C GLY A 2 9.08 20.24 -15.11
N GLN A 3 10.03 20.15 -16.05
CA GLN A 3 11.08 19.10 -16.03
C GLN A 3 11.92 19.09 -14.74
N ASP A 4 11.99 20.24 -14.06
CA ASP A 4 12.64 20.43 -12.76
C ASP A 4 11.78 19.97 -11.56
N GLY A 5 10.61 19.42 -11.80
CA GLY A 5 9.67 18.97 -10.79
C GLY A 5 8.91 20.08 -10.06
N ILE A 6 9.05 21.33 -10.52
CA ILE A 6 8.35 22.47 -9.93
C ILE A 6 6.94 22.58 -10.53
N VAL A 7 5.94 22.75 -9.68
CA VAL A 7 4.57 23.08 -10.13
C VAL A 7 4.56 24.49 -10.70
N ARG A 8 4.35 24.63 -12.00
CA ARG A 8 4.34 25.92 -12.71
C ARG A 8 2.93 26.46 -12.88
N GLU A 9 1.96 25.58 -12.99
CA GLU A 9 0.59 25.94 -13.25
C GLU A 9 -0.35 25.00 -12.50
N VAL A 10 -1.40 25.54 -11.92
CA VAL A 10 -2.53 24.81 -11.35
C VAL A 10 -3.77 25.30 -12.07
N GLN A 11 -4.40 24.43 -12.84
CA GLN A 11 -5.63 24.74 -13.55
C GLN A 11 -6.82 24.09 -12.83
N LYS A 12 -7.96 24.78 -12.83
CA LYS A 12 -9.24 24.17 -12.54
C LYS A 12 -9.73 23.48 -13.81
N VAL A 13 -10.26 22.28 -13.66
CA VAL A 13 -11.00 21.61 -14.73
C VAL A 13 -12.42 22.15 -14.74
N PRO A 14 -12.87 22.84 -15.81
CA PRO A 14 -14.21 23.35 -15.89
C PRO A 14 -15.21 22.20 -15.91
N ARG A 15 -16.26 22.29 -15.09
CA ARG A 15 -17.32 21.28 -14.98
C ARG A 15 -17.97 20.92 -16.32
N THR A 16 -18.06 21.88 -17.22
CA THR A 16 -18.74 21.74 -18.52
C THR A 16 -17.89 21.06 -19.59
N GLU A 17 -16.58 20.90 -19.35
CA GLU A 17 -15.64 20.34 -20.33
C GLU A 17 -15.50 18.83 -20.24
N HIS A 18 -15.86 18.23 -19.08
CA HIS A 18 -15.70 16.78 -18.85
C HIS A 18 -17.05 16.16 -18.47
N ARG A 19 -17.79 15.72 -19.47
CA ARG A 19 -19.10 15.09 -19.29
C ARG A 19 -18.97 13.59 -19.23
N VAL A 20 -18.75 13.07 -18.03
CA VAL A 20 -18.59 11.65 -17.75
C VAL A 20 -19.91 11.08 -17.27
N TYR A 21 -20.35 9.99 -17.90
CA TYR A 21 -21.63 9.38 -17.59
C TYR A 21 -21.47 7.89 -17.28
N ARG A 22 -22.27 7.42 -16.37
CA ARG A 22 -22.52 6.00 -16.15
C ARG A 22 -23.99 5.69 -16.49
N GLY A 23 -24.24 4.47 -16.95
CA GLY A 23 -25.58 4.05 -17.28
C GLY A 23 -25.67 2.59 -17.67
N ASP A 24 -26.83 2.23 -18.16
CA ASP A 24 -27.10 0.90 -18.69
C ASP A 24 -27.04 0.90 -20.22
N ALA A 25 -26.54 -0.20 -20.78
CA ALA A 25 -26.64 -0.48 -22.21
C ALA A 25 -27.96 -1.22 -22.48
N PHE A 26 -28.67 -0.80 -23.54
CA PHE A 26 -29.93 -1.41 -23.97
C PHE A 26 -29.82 -1.88 -25.41
N ILE A 27 -30.48 -2.98 -25.70
CA ILE A 27 -30.57 -3.55 -27.05
C ILE A 27 -32.03 -3.77 -27.46
N GLU A 28 -32.32 -3.48 -28.69
CA GLU A 28 -33.59 -3.86 -29.31
C GLU A 28 -33.42 -5.20 -30.03
N ARG A 29 -34.14 -6.22 -29.59
CA ARG A 29 -34.02 -7.57 -30.16
C ARG A 29 -35.10 -7.83 -31.17
N PRO A 30 -34.81 -8.44 -32.31
CA PRO A 30 -35.80 -8.85 -33.28
C PRO A 30 -36.89 -9.74 -32.65
N GLY A 31 -38.15 -9.37 -32.78
CA GLY A 31 -39.29 -10.12 -32.23
C GLY A 31 -39.68 -9.77 -30.79
N HIS A 32 -39.03 -8.79 -30.16
CA HIS A 32 -39.45 -8.21 -28.88
C HIS A 32 -39.77 -6.74 -29.09
N GLU A 33 -40.91 -6.29 -28.54
CA GLU A 33 -41.25 -4.86 -28.56
C GLU A 33 -40.43 -4.13 -27.47
N GLY A 34 -39.69 -3.10 -27.90
CA GLY A 34 -38.96 -2.19 -27.03
C GLY A 34 -37.51 -2.64 -26.67
N TRP A 35 -36.83 -1.75 -25.96
CA TRP A 35 -35.45 -1.90 -25.56
C TRP A 35 -35.33 -2.72 -24.28
N SER A 36 -34.44 -3.71 -24.26
CA SER A 36 -34.13 -4.52 -23.08
C SER A 36 -32.70 -4.19 -22.57
N LYS A 37 -32.55 -4.15 -21.27
CA LYS A 37 -31.23 -3.95 -20.66
C LYS A 37 -30.32 -5.13 -21.00
N ALA A 38 -29.11 -4.83 -21.52
CA ALA A 38 -28.14 -5.82 -21.95
C ALA A 38 -26.82 -5.74 -21.16
N GLY A 39 -26.57 -4.64 -20.47
CA GLY A 39 -25.35 -4.47 -19.67
C GLY A 39 -25.20 -3.05 -19.14
N TRP A 40 -23.97 -2.67 -18.86
CA TRP A 40 -23.59 -1.36 -18.36
C TRP A 40 -22.97 -0.50 -19.47
N ALA A 41 -22.91 0.83 -19.23
CA ALA A 41 -22.19 1.78 -20.07
C ALA A 41 -21.45 2.82 -19.24
N ARG A 42 -20.24 3.17 -19.68
CA ARG A 42 -19.40 4.25 -19.17
C ARG A 42 -18.89 5.07 -20.32
N VAL A 43 -19.31 6.31 -20.43
CA VAL A 43 -18.98 7.17 -21.55
C VAL A 43 -18.55 8.54 -21.09
N THR A 44 -17.64 9.13 -21.85
CA THR A 44 -17.21 10.53 -21.70
C THR A 44 -17.60 11.26 -22.98
N VAL A 45 -18.49 12.25 -22.87
CA VAL A 45 -19.00 13.00 -24.02
C VAL A 45 -18.10 14.21 -24.28
N HIS A 46 -17.49 14.24 -25.47
CA HIS A 46 -16.62 15.34 -25.93
C HIS A 46 -17.42 16.44 -26.62
N ARG A 47 -18.39 16.04 -27.43
CA ARG A 47 -19.32 16.94 -28.12
C ARG A 47 -20.73 16.41 -28.02
N ASP A 48 -21.68 17.30 -27.70
CA ASP A 48 -23.10 17.00 -27.62
C ASP A 48 -23.82 17.57 -28.85
N GLY A 49 -25.09 17.20 -29.04
CA GLY A 49 -25.96 17.68 -30.12
C GLY A 49 -26.27 16.62 -31.15
N ASP A 50 -26.59 17.06 -32.38
CA ASP A 50 -27.05 16.19 -33.46
C ASP A 50 -26.00 15.17 -33.95
N HIS A 51 -24.73 15.48 -33.77
CA HIS A 51 -23.60 14.62 -34.07
C HIS A 51 -22.71 14.47 -32.81
N PRO A 52 -23.11 13.66 -31.81
CA PRO A 52 -22.38 13.54 -30.59
C PRO A 52 -21.08 12.77 -30.80
N VAL A 53 -20.03 13.21 -30.10
CA VAL A 53 -18.73 12.54 -30.06
C VAL A 53 -18.43 12.16 -28.61
N PHE A 54 -18.15 10.89 -28.41
CA PHE A 54 -17.86 10.36 -27.11
C PHE A 54 -16.90 9.17 -27.19
N ASP A 55 -16.16 8.93 -26.13
CA ASP A 55 -15.42 7.71 -25.92
C ASP A 55 -16.01 6.95 -24.74
N GLY A 56 -15.65 5.68 -24.60
CA GLY A 56 -16.18 4.92 -23.49
C GLY A 56 -16.06 3.41 -23.68
N ALA A 57 -16.74 2.72 -22.80
CA ALA A 57 -16.99 1.29 -22.92
C ALA A 57 -18.42 0.97 -22.49
N PHE A 58 -18.98 -0.05 -23.10
CA PHE A 58 -20.28 -0.59 -22.69
C PHE A 58 -20.27 -2.11 -22.89
N ARG A 59 -21.12 -2.79 -22.14
CA ARG A 59 -21.24 -4.25 -22.19
C ARG A 59 -22.61 -4.64 -22.74
N ILE A 60 -22.62 -5.56 -23.68
CA ILE A 60 -23.84 -6.17 -24.22
C ILE A 60 -23.69 -7.69 -24.14
N ASP A 61 -24.63 -8.34 -23.43
CA ASP A 61 -24.72 -9.80 -23.32
C ASP A 61 -23.39 -10.49 -22.92
N GLY A 62 -22.56 -9.80 -22.14
CA GLY A 62 -21.30 -10.33 -21.64
C GLY A 62 -20.06 -9.86 -22.39
N ASP A 63 -20.21 -9.28 -23.60
CA ASP A 63 -19.11 -8.78 -24.42
C ASP A 63 -18.91 -7.28 -24.22
N ASN A 64 -17.66 -6.85 -23.99
CA ASN A 64 -17.37 -5.43 -23.89
C ASN A 64 -17.20 -4.83 -25.28
N HIS A 65 -17.76 -3.65 -25.41
CA HIS A 65 -17.62 -2.80 -26.59
C HIS A 65 -16.83 -1.56 -26.19
N HIS A 66 -15.77 -1.28 -26.91
CA HIS A 66 -14.93 -0.11 -26.70
C HIS A 66 -15.25 0.93 -27.78
N ILE A 67 -15.45 2.17 -27.34
CA ILE A 67 -15.70 3.30 -28.25
C ILE A 67 -14.55 4.27 -28.07
N GLN A 68 -13.98 4.71 -29.19
CA GLN A 68 -12.98 5.77 -29.20
C GLN A 68 -13.12 6.61 -30.47
N THR A 69 -12.55 7.80 -30.46
CA THR A 69 -12.51 8.59 -31.70
C THR A 69 -11.61 7.91 -32.73
N ALA A 70 -11.91 8.10 -34.01
CA ALA A 70 -11.09 7.55 -35.07
C ALA A 70 -9.61 8.01 -34.98
N GLU A 71 -9.40 9.23 -34.50
CA GLU A 71 -8.07 9.78 -34.28
C GLU A 71 -7.31 9.05 -33.16
N GLN A 72 -7.97 8.75 -32.04
CA GLN A 72 -7.37 7.95 -30.96
C GLN A 72 -7.06 6.53 -31.44
N TYR A 73 -7.99 5.90 -32.14
CA TYR A 73 -7.79 4.58 -32.71
C TYR A 73 -6.56 4.54 -33.61
N GLN A 74 -6.39 5.48 -34.55
CA GLN A 74 -5.22 5.55 -35.45
C GLN A 74 -3.89 5.73 -34.70
N LYS A 75 -3.91 6.43 -33.54
CA LYS A 75 -2.71 6.62 -32.70
C LYS A 75 -2.32 5.39 -31.87
N LEU A 76 -3.28 4.53 -31.58
CA LEU A 76 -3.12 3.40 -30.66
C LEU A 76 -3.10 2.04 -31.37
N ARG A 77 -3.69 1.94 -32.57
CA ARG A 77 -3.78 0.68 -33.30
C ARG A 77 -2.40 0.04 -33.52
N GLY A 78 -2.35 -1.27 -33.42
CA GLY A 78 -1.20 -2.07 -33.82
C GLY A 78 -1.02 -2.10 -35.34
N ASP A 79 0.09 -2.66 -35.80
CA ASP A 79 0.41 -2.76 -37.24
C ASP A 79 -0.57 -3.66 -38.01
N ASP A 80 -1.14 -4.66 -37.34
CA ASP A 80 -2.09 -5.64 -37.89
C ASP A 80 -3.55 -5.23 -37.74
N ASP A 81 -3.83 -4.16 -36.99
CA ASP A 81 -5.21 -3.67 -36.81
C ASP A 81 -5.73 -2.98 -38.07
N PRO A 82 -7.05 -3.03 -38.33
CA PRO A 82 -7.68 -2.42 -39.49
C PRO A 82 -7.32 -0.95 -39.65
N VAL A 83 -6.92 -0.58 -40.85
CA VAL A 83 -6.68 0.82 -41.21
C VAL A 83 -8.03 1.50 -41.51
N ILE A 84 -8.27 2.63 -40.87
CA ILE A 84 -9.43 3.47 -41.16
C ILE A 84 -9.04 4.52 -42.16
N ASP A 85 -9.79 4.63 -43.25
CA ASP A 85 -9.60 5.66 -44.24
C ASP A 85 -9.71 7.06 -43.61
N SER A 86 -8.71 7.90 -43.86
CA SER A 86 -8.75 9.30 -43.46
C SER A 86 -9.91 10.01 -44.15
N LEU A 87 -10.79 10.62 -43.35
CA LEU A 87 -11.93 11.35 -43.90
C LEU A 87 -11.48 12.68 -44.52
N SER A 88 -11.90 12.85 -45.76
CA SER A 88 -11.65 14.08 -46.51
C SER A 88 -12.60 15.24 -46.15
N ASP A 89 -13.61 14.99 -45.34
CA ASP A 89 -14.75 15.89 -45.09
C ASP A 89 -14.78 16.56 -43.74
N GLY A 90 -13.79 16.32 -42.87
CA GLY A 90 -13.66 16.95 -41.56
C GLY A 90 -14.71 16.48 -40.51
N GLU A 91 -15.47 15.42 -40.84
CA GLU A 91 -16.36 14.81 -39.86
C GLU A 91 -15.58 13.91 -38.89
N GLU A 92 -15.77 14.16 -37.61
CA GLU A 92 -15.19 13.31 -36.56
C GLU A 92 -16.01 12.02 -36.44
N ARG A 93 -15.38 10.88 -36.63
CA ARG A 93 -16.01 9.55 -36.53
C ARG A 93 -15.54 8.84 -35.28
N MET A 94 -16.38 7.92 -34.78
CA MET A 94 -16.05 7.02 -33.69
C MET A 94 -15.84 5.60 -34.23
N VAL A 95 -14.92 4.90 -33.61
CA VAL A 95 -14.66 3.48 -33.84
C VAL A 95 -15.21 2.70 -32.68
N VAL A 96 -15.95 1.64 -32.98
CA VAL A 96 -16.44 0.67 -32.00
C VAL A 96 -15.84 -0.68 -32.35
N TRP A 97 -15.25 -1.32 -31.37
CA TRP A 97 -14.74 -2.68 -31.48
C TRP A 97 -15.09 -3.46 -30.20
N ARG A 98 -15.16 -4.77 -30.29
CA ARG A 98 -15.54 -5.65 -29.18
C ARG A 98 -14.36 -6.47 -28.72
N ASP A 99 -14.36 -6.90 -27.47
CA ASP A 99 -13.36 -7.86 -26.98
C ASP A 99 -13.38 -9.13 -27.87
N SER A 100 -14.56 -9.57 -28.33
CA SER A 100 -14.70 -10.70 -29.25
C SER A 100 -14.15 -10.46 -30.67
N ASP A 101 -13.91 -9.21 -31.08
CA ASP A 101 -13.30 -8.89 -32.38
C ASP A 101 -11.77 -8.99 -32.35
N VAL A 102 -11.16 -9.00 -31.14
CA VAL A 102 -9.72 -9.15 -30.97
C VAL A 102 -9.31 -10.57 -31.33
N MET A 103 -8.36 -10.71 -32.24
CA MET A 103 -7.81 -12.01 -32.65
C MET A 103 -7.05 -12.62 -31.47
N ASP A 104 -7.27 -13.93 -31.23
CA ASP A 104 -6.52 -14.66 -30.23
C ASP A 104 -5.16 -15.04 -30.81
N SER A 105 -4.07 -14.62 -30.20
CA SER A 105 -2.72 -14.96 -30.63
C SER A 105 -2.45 -16.47 -30.60
N SER A 106 -3.33 -17.26 -29.98
CA SER A 106 -3.24 -18.73 -29.93
C SER A 106 -3.72 -19.41 -31.20
N ASP A 107 -4.51 -18.75 -32.07
CA ASP A 107 -5.08 -19.36 -33.27
C ASP A 107 -4.17 -19.21 -34.52
N GLU A 108 -3.20 -18.33 -34.51
CA GLU A 108 -2.20 -18.23 -35.53
C GLU A 108 -0.88 -18.93 -35.19
N HIS A 109 -0.73 -20.14 -35.69
CA HIS A 109 0.55 -20.84 -35.89
C HIS A 109 1.24 -21.45 -34.67
N ASN A 110 0.89 -22.68 -34.38
CA ASN A 110 1.74 -23.63 -33.66
C ASN A 110 3.14 -23.84 -34.29
N GLU A 111 3.46 -23.23 -35.40
CA GLU A 111 4.73 -23.43 -36.11
C GLU A 111 5.67 -22.22 -36.07
N LEU A 112 5.22 -21.01 -35.67
CA LEU A 112 6.06 -19.80 -35.63
C LEU A 112 6.39 -19.29 -34.19
N LYS A 113 6.16 -20.08 -33.18
CA LYS A 113 6.43 -19.74 -31.74
C LYS A 113 7.90 -19.48 -31.38
N ARG A 114 8.75 -19.15 -32.33
CA ARG A 114 10.18 -18.85 -32.07
C ARG A 114 10.63 -17.41 -32.31
N SER A 115 9.76 -16.48 -32.68
CA SER A 115 10.24 -15.12 -32.99
C SER A 115 9.24 -13.98 -32.95
N VAL A 116 8.09 -14.11 -32.28
CA VAL A 116 7.15 -12.99 -32.18
C VAL A 116 6.86 -12.66 -30.70
N GLY A 117 6.84 -11.37 -30.43
CA GLY A 117 6.81 -10.76 -29.12
C GLY A 117 5.76 -11.34 -28.19
N ASP A 118 6.17 -11.41 -26.92
CA ASP A 118 5.36 -11.90 -25.81
C ASP A 118 4.06 -11.13 -25.70
N GLU A 119 2.97 -11.83 -25.39
CA GLU A 119 1.68 -11.20 -25.04
C GLU A 119 1.87 -10.14 -23.96
N PRO A 120 1.11 -9.03 -23.99
CA PRO A 120 1.15 -8.02 -22.95
C PRO A 120 0.89 -8.65 -21.58
N LEU A 121 1.86 -8.58 -20.69
CA LEU A 121 1.86 -9.25 -19.38
C LEU A 121 1.95 -8.26 -18.24
N CYS A 122 1.43 -8.66 -17.08
CA CYS A 122 1.75 -8.03 -15.80
C CYS A 122 2.84 -8.83 -15.09
N ASN A 123 3.94 -8.17 -14.75
CA ASN A 123 5.09 -8.77 -14.07
C ASN A 123 5.09 -8.52 -12.55
N ALA A 124 3.94 -8.19 -11.95
CA ALA A 124 3.84 -7.89 -10.52
C ALA A 124 4.36 -9.01 -9.61
N ASP A 125 4.23 -10.26 -10.04
CA ASP A 125 4.70 -11.41 -9.29
C ASP A 125 6.23 -11.57 -9.27
N THR A 126 6.95 -10.92 -10.19
CA THR A 126 8.41 -10.95 -10.25
C THR A 126 9.08 -9.99 -9.28
N LEU A 127 8.33 -9.02 -8.75
CA LEU A 127 8.83 -8.09 -7.75
C LEU A 127 9.18 -8.85 -6.46
N ASN A 128 10.37 -8.60 -5.92
CA ASN A 128 10.81 -9.23 -4.68
C ASN A 128 9.86 -9.00 -3.51
N PHE A 129 9.31 -7.80 -3.38
CA PHE A 129 8.30 -7.50 -2.37
C PHE A 129 7.05 -8.38 -2.55
N ASN A 130 6.53 -8.50 -3.76
CA ASN A 130 5.33 -9.28 -4.05
C ASN A 130 5.61 -10.80 -3.99
N SER A 131 6.80 -11.25 -4.40
CA SER A 131 7.22 -12.65 -4.41
C SER A 131 7.69 -13.15 -3.05
N LYS A 132 8.13 -12.25 -2.15
CA LYS A 132 8.60 -12.55 -0.80
C LYS A 132 7.49 -12.89 0.21
N PHE A 133 6.30 -13.14 -0.22
CA PHE A 133 5.44 -14.04 0.52
C PHE A 133 6.06 -15.45 0.62
N HIS A 134 7.26 -15.63 0.03
CA HIS A 134 8.15 -16.75 0.22
C HIS A 134 9.03 -16.56 1.45
N THR A 135 9.04 -17.56 2.23
CA THR A 135 9.77 -17.77 3.47
C THR A 135 11.27 -17.56 3.33
N GLU A 136 11.83 -16.46 3.84
CA GLU A 136 13.24 -16.40 4.20
C GLU A 136 13.45 -17.01 5.58
N THR A 137 14.15 -18.12 5.64
CA THR A 137 14.53 -18.79 6.89
C THR A 137 15.69 -17.99 7.53
N GLN A 138 15.38 -17.19 8.55
CA GLN A 138 16.45 -16.59 9.38
C GLN A 138 16.88 -17.59 10.46
N SER A 139 18.02 -18.23 10.25
CA SER A 139 18.71 -18.96 11.31
C SER A 139 19.43 -17.99 12.24
N ARG A 140 19.03 -17.93 13.50
CA ARG A 140 19.64 -17.06 14.53
C ARG A 140 21.00 -17.53 15.06
N ASN A 141 21.54 -18.63 14.57
CA ASN A 141 22.89 -19.05 14.90
C ASN A 141 23.72 -19.26 13.65
N VAL A 142 24.73 -18.43 13.52
CA VAL A 142 25.85 -18.56 12.61
C VAL A 142 26.43 -19.95 12.69
N LEU A 143 25.96 -20.86 11.87
CA LEU A 143 26.68 -22.02 11.37
C LEU A 143 25.80 -22.78 10.34
N ARG A 144 26.18 -22.62 9.09
CA ARG A 144 25.72 -23.28 7.88
C ARG A 144 24.35 -22.84 7.34
N ALA A 145 24.43 -22.04 6.30
CA ALA A 145 23.44 -22.00 5.25
C ALA A 145 23.27 -23.43 4.71
N VAL A 146 22.28 -24.14 5.23
CA VAL A 146 21.73 -25.32 4.56
C VAL A 146 20.75 -24.79 3.55
N GLU A 147 21.14 -24.86 2.28
CA GLU A 147 20.20 -24.62 1.18
C GLU A 147 18.96 -25.50 1.39
N PHE A 148 17.84 -24.87 1.72
CA PHE A 148 16.53 -25.53 1.80
C PHE A 148 15.98 -25.89 0.40
N ARG A 149 16.88 -26.02 -0.59
CA ARG A 149 16.58 -26.44 -1.97
C ARG A 149 16.23 -27.89 -2.13
N SER A 150 16.26 -28.72 -1.08
CA SER A 150 16.14 -30.17 -1.25
C SER A 150 14.90 -30.82 -0.65
N LEU A 151 13.99 -30.08 0.01
CA LEU A 151 12.78 -30.67 0.58
C LEU A 151 11.51 -30.44 -0.24
N PHE A 152 11.52 -29.49 -1.15
CA PHE A 152 10.44 -29.36 -2.14
C PHE A 152 11.08 -29.52 -3.51
N GLY A 153 10.83 -30.70 -4.09
CA GLY A 153 11.42 -31.14 -5.32
C GLY A 153 11.34 -30.10 -6.41
N ARG A 154 12.48 -29.94 -7.08
CA ARG A 154 12.66 -29.36 -8.41
C ARG A 154 11.45 -28.68 -8.99
N GLN A 155 11.54 -27.38 -9.12
CA GLN A 155 11.15 -26.74 -10.36
C GLN A 155 12.06 -25.58 -10.72
N SER A 156 12.71 -25.81 -11.82
CA SER A 156 13.24 -24.85 -12.76
C SER A 156 12.25 -23.69 -12.99
N ILE A 157 12.71 -22.40 -12.74
CA ILE A 157 13.27 -21.72 -13.90
C ILE A 157 12.38 -21.85 -15.13
N ASP A 158 11.30 -21.05 -15.10
CA ASP A 158 10.81 -20.20 -16.18
C ASP A 158 9.44 -19.70 -15.76
N GLY A 159 9.26 -18.39 -15.75
CA GLY A 159 7.97 -17.75 -15.53
C GLY A 159 7.55 -17.70 -14.06
N GLY A 160 7.72 -16.53 -13.44
CA GLY A 160 7.46 -16.28 -12.05
C GLY A 160 6.06 -16.67 -11.59
N GLY A 161 5.95 -17.80 -10.94
CA GLY A 161 4.78 -18.12 -10.13
C GLY A 161 4.78 -17.23 -8.90
N GLY A 162 3.98 -16.16 -8.90
CA GLY A 162 3.79 -15.31 -7.73
C GLY A 162 3.12 -16.07 -6.61
N SER A 163 3.70 -16.00 -5.44
CA SER A 163 3.10 -16.58 -4.24
C SER A 163 1.87 -15.80 -3.83
N GLY A 164 0.86 -16.51 -3.41
CA GLY A 164 -0.36 -15.92 -2.88
C GLY A 164 -0.11 -14.97 -1.71
N SER A 165 -1.10 -14.15 -1.40
CA SER A 165 -1.09 -13.13 -0.33
C SER A 165 -0.98 -13.67 1.10
N GLY A 166 -0.64 -14.94 1.28
CA GLY A 166 -0.65 -15.59 2.59
C GLY A 166 -2.04 -15.93 3.14
N LEU A 167 -3.08 -15.71 2.35
CA LEU A 167 -4.45 -16.12 2.66
C LEU A 167 -4.72 -17.51 2.08
N ASN A 168 -5.61 -18.25 2.73
CA ASN A 168 -6.15 -19.46 2.14
C ASN A 168 -7.12 -19.09 1.02
N LEU A 169 -6.60 -18.98 -0.20
CA LEU A 169 -7.33 -18.52 -1.37
C LEU A 169 -8.57 -19.37 -1.65
N VAL A 170 -8.50 -20.67 -1.44
CA VAL A 170 -9.65 -21.57 -1.65
C VAL A 170 -10.75 -21.33 -0.63
N SER A 171 -10.41 -21.13 0.63
CA SER A 171 -11.41 -20.94 1.69
C SER A 171 -12.16 -19.61 1.60
N SER A 172 -11.59 -18.65 0.89
CA SER A 172 -12.18 -17.31 0.70
C SER A 172 -12.90 -17.12 -0.63
N ILE A 173 -12.86 -18.11 -1.55
CA ILE A 173 -13.51 -18.00 -2.87
C ILE A 173 -14.97 -17.57 -2.73
N GLY A 174 -15.32 -16.45 -3.36
CA GLY A 174 -16.66 -15.88 -3.36
C GLY A 174 -17.09 -15.20 -2.07
N SER A 175 -16.25 -15.17 -1.05
CA SER A 175 -16.55 -14.44 0.19
C SER A 175 -16.46 -12.93 -0.05
N VAL A 176 -17.50 -12.21 0.33
CA VAL A 176 -17.55 -10.73 0.32
C VAL A 176 -17.32 -10.14 1.72
N ASP A 177 -17.06 -10.98 2.70
CA ASP A 177 -16.81 -10.57 4.09
C ASP A 177 -15.59 -9.66 4.18
N GLY A 178 -15.78 -8.46 4.74
CA GLY A 178 -14.75 -7.43 4.86
C GLY A 178 -14.75 -6.39 3.76
N CYS A 179 -15.45 -6.65 2.66
CA CYS A 179 -15.72 -5.61 1.67
C CYS A 179 -16.85 -4.67 2.15
N PRO A 180 -16.87 -3.41 1.68
CA PRO A 180 -17.88 -2.44 2.08
C PRO A 180 -19.30 -2.92 1.80
N THR A 181 -20.19 -2.77 2.77
CA THR A 181 -21.62 -3.05 2.62
C THR A 181 -22.34 -1.90 1.92
N THR A 182 -21.80 -0.69 2.05
CA THR A 182 -22.26 0.54 1.40
C THR A 182 -21.21 1.10 0.48
N ARG A 183 -21.60 2.07 -0.33
CA ARG A 183 -20.70 2.68 -1.30
C ARG A 183 -19.61 3.50 -0.61
N LYS A 184 -18.36 3.18 -0.92
CA LYS A 184 -17.17 3.93 -0.52
C LYS A 184 -16.47 4.50 -1.75
N VAL A 185 -15.58 5.45 -1.54
CA VAL A 185 -14.76 6.04 -2.59
C VAL A 185 -13.29 5.88 -2.24
N ALA A 186 -12.52 5.32 -3.17
CA ALA A 186 -11.07 5.36 -3.15
C ALA A 186 -10.60 6.58 -3.95
N LEU A 187 -9.97 7.53 -3.28
CA LEU A 187 -9.41 8.71 -3.92
C LEU A 187 -8.05 8.37 -4.53
N VAL A 188 -7.89 8.67 -5.81
CA VAL A 188 -6.71 8.27 -6.59
C VAL A 188 -5.92 9.50 -7.02
N GLY A 189 -4.61 9.44 -6.80
CA GLY A 189 -3.66 10.36 -7.43
C GLY A 189 -3.16 9.79 -8.75
N ILE A 190 -3.22 10.56 -9.82
CA ILE A 190 -2.67 10.17 -11.13
C ILE A 190 -1.49 11.06 -11.47
N ALA A 191 -0.41 10.47 -11.95
CA ALA A 191 0.72 11.20 -12.52
C ALA A 191 0.98 10.72 -13.95
N THR A 192 1.32 11.62 -14.87
CA THR A 192 1.69 11.27 -16.24
C THR A 192 3.12 11.70 -16.50
N ASP A 193 3.92 10.81 -17.09
CA ASP A 193 5.26 11.17 -17.54
C ASP A 193 5.25 11.89 -18.90
N CYS A 194 6.42 12.36 -19.33
CA CYS A 194 6.58 13.04 -20.60
C CYS A 194 6.21 12.13 -21.81
N ASN A 195 6.48 10.83 -21.70
CA ASN A 195 6.20 9.90 -22.79
C ASN A 195 4.68 9.63 -22.93
N TYR A 196 3.96 9.62 -21.83
CA TYR A 196 2.50 9.50 -21.87
C TYR A 196 1.89 10.70 -22.59
N TRP A 197 2.39 11.91 -22.26
CA TRP A 197 1.88 13.13 -22.89
C TRP A 197 2.22 13.22 -24.39
N GLU A 198 3.31 12.65 -24.87
CA GLU A 198 3.62 12.63 -26.32
C GLU A 198 2.46 12.04 -27.14
N GLY A 199 1.66 11.17 -26.56
CA GLY A 199 0.50 10.56 -27.22
C GLY A 199 -0.71 11.48 -27.38
N PHE A 200 -0.67 12.75 -26.92
CA PHE A 200 -1.80 13.69 -26.96
C PHE A 200 -1.39 15.01 -27.62
N ASP A 201 -2.36 15.68 -28.24
CA ASP A 201 -2.09 16.96 -28.87
C ASP A 201 -2.03 18.11 -27.85
N ASN A 202 -2.88 18.04 -26.84
CA ASN A 202 -2.98 19.04 -25.79
C ASN A 202 -3.28 18.41 -24.43
N LYS A 203 -3.20 19.24 -23.34
CA LYS A 203 -3.47 18.78 -21.96
C LYS A 203 -4.92 18.41 -21.73
N GLU A 204 -5.84 19.02 -22.45
CA GLU A 204 -7.26 18.80 -22.30
C GLU A 204 -7.62 17.39 -22.74
N ASP A 205 -7.13 16.95 -23.90
CA ASP A 205 -7.35 15.58 -24.40
C ASP A 205 -6.70 14.52 -23.49
N LEU A 206 -5.49 14.80 -23.00
CA LEU A 206 -4.87 13.95 -21.99
C LEU A 206 -5.74 13.84 -20.73
N THR A 207 -6.25 14.97 -20.24
CA THR A 207 -7.10 15.00 -19.04
C THR A 207 -8.40 14.24 -19.26
N LYS A 208 -9.05 14.42 -20.43
CA LYS A 208 -10.26 13.67 -20.82
C LYS A 208 -9.98 12.17 -20.85
N ASN A 209 -8.88 11.74 -21.46
CA ASN A 209 -8.51 10.32 -21.51
C ASN A 209 -8.34 9.73 -20.11
N VAL A 210 -7.62 10.42 -19.21
CA VAL A 210 -7.40 9.97 -17.84
C VAL A 210 -8.73 9.83 -17.10
N ILE A 211 -9.62 10.81 -17.21
CA ILE A 211 -10.96 10.77 -16.59
C ILE A 211 -11.76 9.62 -17.14
N SER A 212 -11.78 9.44 -18.46
CA SER A 212 -12.49 8.34 -19.12
C SER A 212 -11.97 6.97 -18.70
N MET A 213 -10.64 6.79 -18.65
CA MET A 213 -9.99 5.56 -18.20
C MET A 213 -10.43 5.18 -16.77
N VAL A 214 -10.32 6.12 -15.82
CA VAL A 214 -10.68 5.85 -14.42
C VAL A 214 -12.19 5.60 -14.27
N ASN A 215 -13.03 6.33 -15.01
CA ASN A 215 -14.48 6.10 -15.01
C ASN A 215 -14.85 4.68 -15.48
N LYS A 216 -14.20 4.18 -16.53
CA LYS A 216 -14.41 2.81 -17.02
C LYS A 216 -13.96 1.78 -15.96
N ALA A 217 -12.78 1.95 -15.39
CA ALA A 217 -12.26 1.07 -14.36
C ALA A 217 -13.11 1.10 -13.08
N SER A 218 -13.66 2.25 -12.70
CA SER A 218 -14.52 2.39 -11.53
C SER A 218 -15.74 1.47 -11.58
N GLU A 219 -16.30 1.20 -12.78
CA GLU A 219 -17.45 0.29 -12.94
C GLU A 219 -17.21 -1.08 -12.33
N VAL A 220 -16.01 -1.65 -12.58
CA VAL A 220 -15.68 -2.99 -12.11
C VAL A 220 -15.57 -3.04 -10.58
N TYR A 221 -15.06 -1.97 -9.99
CA TYR A 221 -14.93 -1.85 -8.52
C TYR A 221 -16.29 -1.55 -7.85
N GLU A 222 -17.09 -0.71 -8.46
CA GLU A 222 -18.43 -0.36 -7.95
C GLU A 222 -19.38 -1.55 -7.96
N SER A 223 -19.41 -2.29 -9.07
CA SER A 223 -20.27 -3.44 -9.23
C SER A 223 -19.84 -4.62 -8.34
N THR A 224 -18.54 -4.76 -8.08
CA THR A 224 -17.96 -5.89 -7.34
C THR A 224 -17.84 -5.60 -5.85
N PHE A 225 -17.25 -4.46 -5.47
CA PHE A 225 -16.83 -4.15 -4.09
C PHE A 225 -17.61 -2.98 -3.48
N LYS A 226 -18.51 -2.33 -4.21
CA LYS A 226 -19.16 -1.07 -3.83
C LYS A 226 -18.16 0.06 -3.56
N ILE A 227 -17.03 0.06 -4.26
CA ILE A 227 -15.99 1.09 -4.16
C ILE A 227 -15.92 1.84 -5.48
N SER A 228 -16.20 3.14 -5.47
CA SER A 228 -15.98 4.01 -6.62
C SER A 228 -14.53 4.51 -6.63
N LEU A 229 -13.94 4.66 -7.82
CA LEU A 229 -12.61 5.26 -7.99
C LEU A 229 -12.77 6.72 -8.40
N GLY A 230 -12.31 7.66 -7.56
CA GLY A 230 -12.41 9.10 -7.80
C GLY A 230 -11.03 9.75 -7.93
N ILE A 231 -10.78 10.48 -9.02
CA ILE A 231 -9.50 11.19 -9.19
C ILE A 231 -9.50 12.42 -8.30
N GLN A 232 -8.61 12.46 -7.30
CA GLN A 232 -8.43 13.63 -6.44
C GLN A 232 -7.30 14.54 -6.94
N ASN A 233 -6.24 13.96 -7.45
CA ASN A 233 -5.06 14.68 -7.93
C ASN A 233 -4.64 14.19 -9.31
N LEU A 234 -4.35 15.12 -10.22
CA LEU A 234 -3.76 14.83 -11.52
C LEU A 234 -2.50 15.68 -11.70
N THR A 235 -1.36 15.02 -11.84
CA THR A 235 -0.07 15.65 -12.06
C THR A 235 0.37 15.40 -13.50
N ILE A 236 0.41 16.44 -14.31
CA ILE A 236 0.87 16.37 -15.70
C ILE A 236 2.25 17.03 -15.79
N LEU A 237 3.24 16.30 -16.29
CA LEU A 237 4.59 16.85 -16.52
C LEU A 237 4.68 17.55 -17.89
N ASP A 238 5.82 18.20 -18.15
CA ASP A 238 6.07 18.81 -19.46
C ASP A 238 6.14 17.74 -20.55
N LYS A 239 5.69 18.07 -21.77
CA LYS A 239 5.67 17.16 -22.92
C LYS A 239 7.07 16.71 -23.34
N ALA A 240 8.05 17.59 -23.26
CA ALA A 240 9.43 17.25 -23.58
C ALA A 240 10.09 16.45 -22.43
N CYS A 241 10.57 15.27 -22.75
CA CYS A 241 11.29 14.46 -21.78
C CYS A 241 12.64 15.11 -21.41
N PRO A 242 12.99 15.17 -20.11
CA PRO A 242 14.27 15.70 -19.70
C PRO A 242 15.42 14.78 -20.12
N ALA A 243 16.55 15.35 -20.54
CA ALA A 243 17.76 14.60 -20.84
C ALA A 243 18.33 13.84 -19.65
N THR A 244 18.06 14.36 -18.44
CA THR A 244 18.43 13.73 -17.14
C THR A 244 17.26 13.87 -16.20
N ALA A 245 16.95 12.80 -15.46
CA ALA A 245 15.89 12.82 -14.47
C ALA A 245 16.09 13.93 -13.45
N ALA A 246 15.07 14.75 -13.21
CA ALA A 246 15.10 15.72 -12.13
C ALA A 246 14.97 15.01 -10.77
N ALA A 247 15.70 15.50 -9.76
CA ALA A 247 15.63 14.91 -8.42
C ALA A 247 14.22 14.90 -7.81
N ALA A 248 13.38 15.88 -8.20
CA ALA A 248 12.00 15.99 -7.73
C ALA A 248 11.03 15.06 -8.47
N THR A 249 11.36 14.60 -9.68
CA THR A 249 10.54 13.68 -10.49
C THR A 249 11.43 12.61 -11.15
N PRO A 250 12.11 11.77 -10.36
CA PRO A 250 13.13 10.85 -10.88
C PRO A 250 12.59 9.77 -11.81
N TRP A 251 11.28 9.58 -11.83
CA TRP A 251 10.55 8.65 -12.70
C TRP A 251 10.23 9.23 -14.08
N ASN A 252 10.38 10.57 -14.27
CA ASN A 252 10.08 11.24 -15.52
C ASN A 252 11.32 11.29 -16.43
N VAL A 253 11.47 10.27 -17.24
CA VAL A 253 12.57 10.11 -18.21
C VAL A 253 12.04 9.53 -19.51
N ALA A 254 12.76 9.73 -20.60
CA ALA A 254 12.43 9.14 -21.89
C ALA A 254 12.40 7.60 -21.81
N CYS A 255 11.61 6.96 -22.68
CA CYS A 255 11.65 5.52 -22.85
C CYS A 255 13.04 5.10 -23.36
N GLY A 256 13.54 4.00 -22.83
CA GLY A 256 14.83 3.45 -23.23
C GLY A 256 15.20 2.19 -22.47
N PRO A 257 16.13 1.40 -22.98
CA PRO A 257 16.50 0.11 -22.39
C PRO A 257 17.15 0.22 -21.00
N GLN A 258 17.50 1.44 -20.58
CA GLN A 258 18.14 1.71 -19.28
C GLN A 258 17.11 2.00 -18.18
N THR A 259 15.83 2.12 -18.50
CA THR A 259 14.79 2.45 -17.52
C THR A 259 13.59 1.54 -17.74
N THR A 260 13.56 0.49 -16.95
CA THR A 260 12.48 -0.50 -16.96
C THR A 260 11.21 0.03 -16.27
N ILE A 261 10.09 -0.64 -16.45
CA ILE A 261 8.86 -0.37 -15.73
C ILE A 261 9.05 -0.53 -14.22
N SER A 262 9.89 -1.46 -13.78
CA SER A 262 10.31 -1.65 -12.37
C SER A 262 11.08 -0.44 -11.84
N ASP A 263 12.00 0.13 -12.63
CA ASP A 263 12.74 1.33 -12.21
C ASP A 263 11.79 2.52 -12.07
N ARG A 264 10.79 2.63 -12.96
CA ARG A 264 9.74 3.66 -12.88
C ARG A 264 8.91 3.48 -11.63
N LEU A 265 8.46 2.27 -11.32
CA LEU A 265 7.69 1.98 -10.11
C LEU A 265 8.50 2.32 -8.85
N ASN A 266 9.77 1.92 -8.77
CA ASN A 266 10.66 2.20 -7.64
C ASN A 266 10.88 3.71 -7.44
N THR A 267 11.21 4.42 -8.51
CA THR A 267 11.46 5.86 -8.43
C THR A 267 10.18 6.66 -8.16
N PHE A 268 9.05 6.22 -8.69
CA PHE A 268 7.73 6.78 -8.41
C PHE A 268 7.31 6.55 -6.96
N SER A 269 7.56 5.35 -6.42
CA SER A 269 7.32 5.03 -5.00
C SER A 269 8.16 5.92 -4.07
N ARG A 270 9.42 6.15 -4.42
CA ARG A 270 10.30 7.07 -3.67
C ARG A 270 9.77 8.51 -3.70
N TRP A 271 9.28 8.95 -4.84
CA TRP A 271 8.62 10.25 -4.97
C TRP A 271 7.36 10.33 -4.10
N ARG A 272 6.49 9.30 -4.16
CA ARG A 272 5.27 9.22 -3.35
C ARG A 272 5.58 9.28 -1.85
N GLY A 273 6.65 8.67 -1.42
CA GLY A 273 7.09 8.64 -0.02
C GLY A 273 7.47 10.00 0.58
N GLN A 274 7.66 11.03 -0.25
CA GLN A 274 8.13 12.35 0.20
C GLN A 274 7.01 13.24 0.72
N PHE A 275 5.75 12.90 0.51
CA PHE A 275 4.61 13.71 0.92
C PHE A 275 3.45 12.84 1.43
N GLN A 276 2.55 13.48 2.16
CA GLN A 276 1.33 12.86 2.63
C GLN A 276 0.13 13.56 2.00
N ASP A 277 -0.85 12.79 1.61
CA ASP A 277 -2.13 13.23 1.10
C ASP A 277 -3.22 12.22 1.45
N ASP A 278 -4.45 12.52 1.07
CA ASP A 278 -5.60 11.65 1.34
C ASP A 278 -5.86 10.63 0.21
N ASN A 279 -4.95 10.51 -0.77
CA ASN A 279 -5.11 9.52 -1.83
C ASN A 279 -4.89 8.11 -1.29
N ALA A 280 -5.76 7.21 -1.67
CA ALA A 280 -5.66 5.79 -1.35
C ALA A 280 -4.40 5.16 -1.97
N TYR A 281 -4.06 5.61 -3.16
CA TYR A 281 -2.83 5.24 -3.89
C TYR A 281 -2.57 6.24 -5.02
N TRP A 282 -1.39 6.11 -5.65
CA TRP A 282 -1.01 6.87 -6.84
C TRP A 282 -0.70 5.96 -8.01
N SER A 283 -1.15 6.34 -9.21
CA SER A 283 -0.89 5.63 -10.45
C SER A 283 -0.02 6.48 -11.38
N LEU A 284 1.07 5.91 -11.88
CA LEU A 284 1.90 6.51 -12.92
C LEU A 284 1.46 6.00 -14.28
N LEU A 285 1.06 6.91 -15.16
CA LEU A 285 0.75 6.59 -16.54
C LEU A 285 1.97 6.89 -17.42
N THR A 286 2.35 5.92 -18.23
CA THR A 286 3.51 6.00 -19.13
C THR A 286 3.18 5.39 -20.50
N LYS A 287 4.03 5.60 -21.49
CA LYS A 287 4.01 4.87 -22.78
C LYS A 287 5.13 3.82 -22.86
N CYS A 288 5.97 3.76 -21.82
CA CYS A 288 7.18 2.93 -21.83
C CYS A 288 6.90 1.55 -21.26
N ALA A 289 6.61 0.59 -22.12
CA ALA A 289 6.62 -0.82 -21.74
C ALA A 289 8.07 -1.31 -21.56
N THR A 290 8.24 -2.42 -20.85
CA THR A 290 9.50 -3.15 -20.76
C THR A 290 9.21 -4.59 -21.16
N ASP A 291 9.78 -5.03 -22.26
CA ASP A 291 9.42 -6.28 -22.91
C ASP A 291 7.88 -6.35 -23.10
N SER A 292 7.24 -7.39 -22.63
CA SER A 292 5.77 -7.52 -22.66
C SER A 292 5.05 -6.87 -21.46
N ALA A 293 5.78 -6.30 -20.47
CA ALA A 293 5.16 -5.75 -19.29
C ALA A 293 4.46 -4.41 -19.58
N VAL A 294 3.14 -4.37 -19.39
CA VAL A 294 2.28 -3.20 -19.60
C VAL A 294 1.72 -2.64 -18.29
N GLY A 295 1.94 -3.31 -17.17
CA GLY A 295 1.52 -2.87 -15.85
C GLY A 295 2.41 -3.44 -14.75
N LEU A 296 2.44 -2.75 -13.60
CA LEU A 296 3.19 -3.19 -12.43
C LEU A 296 2.70 -2.49 -11.17
N ALA A 297 2.44 -3.24 -10.11
CA ALA A 297 1.96 -2.70 -8.83
C ALA A 297 2.60 -3.35 -7.61
N TRP A 298 2.70 -2.60 -6.52
CA TRP A 298 2.96 -3.18 -5.20
C TRP A 298 1.68 -3.74 -4.61
N ARG A 299 1.71 -5.02 -4.24
CA ARG A 299 0.54 -5.73 -3.74
C ARG A 299 0.16 -5.27 -2.33
N GLY A 300 -1.15 -5.04 -2.10
CA GLY A 300 -1.71 -4.79 -0.78
C GLY A 300 -1.27 -3.47 -0.13
N GLN A 301 -0.87 -2.48 -0.92
CA GLN A 301 -0.38 -1.21 -0.42
C GLN A 301 -1.45 -0.11 -0.35
N LEU A 302 -2.72 -0.46 -0.52
CA LEU A 302 -3.85 0.46 -0.37
C LEU A 302 -3.77 1.23 0.96
N CYS A 303 -4.09 2.51 0.95
CA CYS A 303 -4.12 3.41 2.12
C CYS A 303 -2.78 3.56 2.88
N ARG A 304 -1.67 3.11 2.33
CA ARG A 304 -0.37 3.28 2.97
C ARG A 304 0.22 4.63 2.62
N THR A 305 0.63 5.36 3.65
CA THR A 305 1.33 6.63 3.52
C THR A 305 2.85 6.41 3.65
N GLY A 306 3.62 7.22 2.92
CA GLY A 306 5.08 7.08 2.91
C GLY A 306 5.58 5.97 1.99
N SER A 307 6.87 5.69 2.06
CA SER A 307 7.54 4.59 1.36
C SER A 307 8.44 3.81 2.31
N GLY A 308 8.74 2.57 1.96
CA GLY A 308 9.67 1.72 2.70
C GLY A 308 10.63 1.01 1.74
N ASP A 309 11.90 0.89 2.14
CA ASP A 309 12.88 0.16 1.36
C ASP A 309 12.78 -1.34 1.68
N ASN A 310 12.72 -2.15 0.63
CA ASN A 310 12.75 -3.60 0.67
C ASN A 310 14.04 -4.09 0.01
N SER A 311 14.98 -4.56 0.81
CA SER A 311 16.27 -5.08 0.33
C SER A 311 16.34 -6.58 0.57
N ASP A 312 16.77 -7.33 -0.44
CA ASP A 312 17.00 -8.77 -0.33
C ASP A 312 18.41 -9.14 0.17
N GLY A 313 19.24 -8.14 0.46
CA GLY A 313 20.65 -8.34 0.82
C GLY A 313 21.54 -8.85 -0.33
N LYS A 314 20.96 -9.03 -1.53
CA LYS A 314 21.66 -9.50 -2.75
C LYS A 314 21.84 -8.41 -3.79
N GLY A 315 21.48 -7.17 -3.46
CA GLY A 315 21.62 -6.01 -4.33
C GLY A 315 20.35 -5.51 -4.99
N ASN A 316 19.23 -6.21 -4.83
CA ASN A 316 17.93 -5.74 -5.29
C ASN A 316 17.30 -4.86 -4.21
N ASN A 317 17.29 -3.57 -4.44
CA ASN A 317 16.68 -2.59 -3.56
C ASN A 317 15.38 -2.09 -4.20
N GLU A 318 14.25 -2.44 -3.62
CA GLU A 318 12.93 -1.96 -4.00
C GLU A 318 12.46 -0.89 -3.02
N THR A 319 11.84 0.16 -3.53
CA THR A 319 11.17 1.16 -2.71
C THR A 319 9.66 0.98 -2.89
N VAL A 320 8.99 0.55 -1.85
CA VAL A 320 7.56 0.19 -1.84
C VAL A 320 6.72 1.33 -1.30
N ALA A 321 5.64 1.66 -1.99
CA ALA A 321 4.64 2.64 -1.56
C ALA A 321 3.25 2.24 -2.08
N ALA A 322 2.22 3.01 -1.77
CA ALA A 322 0.90 2.87 -2.40
C ALA A 322 0.94 3.42 -3.84
N THR A 323 1.54 2.66 -4.74
CA THR A 323 1.76 3.07 -6.14
C THR A 323 1.67 1.91 -7.10
N ASN A 324 1.28 2.23 -8.34
CA ASN A 324 1.37 1.35 -9.49
C ASN A 324 1.78 2.12 -10.75
N VAL A 325 2.11 1.40 -11.81
CA VAL A 325 2.46 1.94 -13.14
C VAL A 325 1.57 1.27 -14.17
N VAL A 326 1.02 2.06 -15.08
CA VAL A 326 0.15 1.61 -16.18
C VAL A 326 0.72 2.12 -17.49
N VAL A 327 0.89 1.22 -18.46
CA VAL A 327 1.34 1.56 -19.81
C VAL A 327 0.13 1.77 -20.71
N ARG A 328 0.20 2.80 -21.52
CA ARG A 328 -0.86 3.16 -22.47
C ARG A 328 -1.01 2.11 -23.57
N THR A 329 -2.21 1.55 -23.67
CA THR A 329 -2.64 0.60 -24.68
C THR A 329 -4.09 0.89 -25.08
N ASP A 330 -4.65 0.16 -26.03
CA ASP A 330 -6.07 0.26 -26.40
C ASP A 330 -7.01 -0.13 -25.27
N THR A 331 -6.55 -1.03 -24.40
CA THR A 331 -7.27 -1.51 -23.20
C THR A 331 -6.70 -0.95 -21.91
N GLU A 332 -6.12 0.23 -21.93
CA GLU A 332 -5.48 0.91 -20.80
C GLU A 332 -6.32 0.89 -19.52
N TRP A 333 -7.64 1.04 -19.63
CA TRP A 333 -8.53 1.02 -18.47
C TRP A 333 -8.58 -0.36 -17.79
N GLN A 334 -8.45 -1.47 -18.54
CA GLN A 334 -8.38 -2.82 -17.98
C GLN A 334 -7.07 -3.03 -17.24
N ILE A 335 -5.97 -2.54 -17.80
CA ILE A 335 -4.66 -2.58 -17.13
C ILE A 335 -4.70 -1.74 -15.86
N PHE A 336 -5.27 -0.54 -15.92
CA PHE A 336 -5.46 0.29 -14.72
C PHE A 336 -6.30 -0.41 -13.66
N ALA A 337 -7.39 -1.07 -14.04
CA ALA A 337 -8.23 -1.87 -13.13
C ALA A 337 -7.43 -3.04 -12.53
N HIS A 338 -6.62 -3.72 -13.33
CA HIS A 338 -5.77 -4.83 -12.92
C HIS A 338 -4.71 -4.39 -11.88
N GLU A 339 -3.92 -3.35 -12.19
CA GLU A 339 -2.88 -2.85 -11.29
C GLU A 339 -3.47 -2.27 -9.98
N THR A 340 -4.66 -1.68 -10.07
CA THR A 340 -5.43 -1.31 -8.89
C THR A 340 -5.83 -2.53 -8.08
N GLY A 341 -6.18 -3.65 -8.72
CA GLY A 341 -6.47 -4.94 -8.06
C GLY A 341 -5.29 -5.43 -7.23
N HIS A 342 -4.08 -5.37 -7.76
CA HIS A 342 -2.87 -5.66 -6.98
C HIS A 342 -2.69 -4.69 -5.81
N THR A 343 -2.93 -3.41 -6.03
CA THR A 343 -2.88 -2.41 -4.94
C THR A 343 -3.88 -2.75 -3.83
N PHE A 344 -5.06 -3.28 -4.18
CA PHE A 344 -6.06 -3.83 -3.27
C PHE A 344 -5.73 -5.23 -2.74
N GLY A 345 -4.59 -5.80 -3.08
CA GLY A 345 -4.07 -7.06 -2.53
C GLY A 345 -4.34 -8.31 -3.36
N ALA A 346 -5.02 -8.20 -4.48
CA ALA A 346 -5.29 -9.34 -5.35
C ALA A 346 -3.98 -9.96 -5.87
N VAL A 347 -3.96 -11.28 -5.96
CA VAL A 347 -2.97 -12.04 -6.73
C VAL A 347 -3.51 -12.29 -8.13
N HIS A 348 -2.66 -12.70 -9.05
CA HIS A 348 -3.11 -13.13 -10.37
C HIS A 348 -4.07 -14.32 -10.30
N ASP A 349 -5.01 -14.38 -11.22
CA ASP A 349 -5.79 -15.58 -11.48
C ASP A 349 -4.89 -16.65 -12.08
N CYS A 350 -5.15 -17.92 -11.75
CA CYS A 350 -4.37 -19.03 -12.27
C CYS A 350 -4.62 -19.25 -13.78
N THR A 351 -3.55 -19.51 -14.49
CA THR A 351 -3.58 -19.96 -15.88
C THR A 351 -3.17 -21.43 -15.94
N SER A 352 -3.37 -22.08 -17.05
CA SER A 352 -2.93 -23.47 -17.27
C SER A 352 -1.43 -23.68 -16.97
N SER A 353 -0.60 -22.65 -17.25
CA SER A 353 0.85 -22.69 -17.01
C SER A 353 1.25 -22.44 -15.57
N THR A 354 0.44 -21.71 -14.79
CA THR A 354 0.73 -21.37 -13.38
C THR A 354 0.07 -22.30 -12.38
N CYS A 355 -0.80 -23.21 -12.85
CA CYS A 355 -1.47 -24.17 -12.00
C CYS A 355 -0.46 -25.17 -11.39
N PRO A 356 -0.42 -25.31 -10.04
CA PRO A 356 0.43 -26.28 -9.39
C PRO A 356 -0.11 -27.71 -9.61
N ALA A 357 0.78 -28.69 -9.50
CA ALA A 357 0.40 -30.10 -9.56
C ALA A 357 -0.51 -30.50 -8.39
N ASP A 358 -0.42 -29.80 -7.26
CA ASP A 358 -1.23 -29.98 -6.06
C ASP A 358 -1.95 -28.68 -5.71
N MET A 359 -3.28 -28.73 -5.70
CA MET A 359 -4.14 -27.59 -5.36
C MET A 359 -4.01 -27.12 -3.91
N SER A 360 -3.29 -27.82 -3.06
CA SER A 360 -3.01 -27.38 -1.68
C SER A 360 -2.00 -26.24 -1.60
N THR A 361 -1.20 -26.05 -2.66
CA THR A 361 -0.24 -24.94 -2.79
C THR A 361 -0.76 -23.96 -3.85
N GLN A 362 -1.12 -22.75 -3.46
CA GLN A 362 -1.81 -21.82 -4.35
C GLN A 362 -0.98 -20.55 -4.56
N PRO A 363 -0.15 -20.51 -5.60
CA PRO A 363 0.60 -19.31 -5.95
C PRO A 363 -0.28 -18.24 -6.62
N CYS A 364 -1.45 -18.61 -7.12
CA CYS A 364 -2.41 -17.78 -7.85
C CYS A 364 -3.84 -18.10 -7.43
N CYS A 365 -4.79 -17.28 -7.85
CA CYS A 365 -6.22 -17.46 -7.59
C CYS A 365 -6.83 -18.53 -8.49
N PRO A 366 -7.23 -19.71 -7.97
CA PRO A 366 -7.86 -20.75 -8.77
C PRO A 366 -9.32 -20.38 -9.11
N LEU A 367 -9.83 -20.95 -10.21
CA LEU A 367 -11.23 -20.77 -10.62
C LEU A 367 -12.21 -21.21 -9.53
N SER A 368 -11.91 -22.35 -8.89
CA SER A 368 -12.71 -22.94 -7.82
C SER A 368 -11.85 -23.81 -6.90
N SER A 369 -12.45 -24.38 -5.86
CA SER A 369 -11.77 -25.36 -4.99
C SER A 369 -11.35 -26.64 -5.71
N SER A 370 -11.88 -26.92 -6.89
CA SER A 370 -11.62 -28.15 -7.67
C SER A 370 -11.05 -27.87 -9.08
N SER A 371 -10.99 -26.62 -9.51
CA SER A 371 -10.48 -26.24 -10.83
C SER A 371 -9.49 -25.09 -10.69
N CYS A 372 -8.27 -25.29 -11.13
CA CYS A 372 -7.20 -24.31 -10.99
C CYS A 372 -7.29 -23.23 -12.04
N ASP A 373 -7.20 -23.59 -13.32
CA ASP A 373 -7.16 -22.65 -14.43
C ASP A 373 -8.44 -21.77 -14.49
N ALA A 374 -8.27 -20.49 -14.40
CA ALA A 374 -9.36 -19.50 -14.45
C ALA A 374 -9.78 -19.15 -15.90
N GLY A 375 -9.07 -19.68 -16.90
CA GLY A 375 -9.44 -19.58 -18.32
C GLY A 375 -9.23 -18.21 -18.95
N GLY A 376 -8.42 -17.32 -18.33
CA GLY A 376 -8.03 -16.04 -18.91
C GLY A 376 -9.13 -14.97 -19.01
N LYS A 377 -10.24 -15.12 -18.24
CA LYS A 377 -11.46 -14.32 -18.41
C LYS A 377 -11.71 -13.24 -17.36
N PHE A 378 -10.78 -13.03 -16.45
CA PHE A 378 -10.97 -12.15 -15.30
C PHE A 378 -9.93 -11.03 -15.25
N ILE A 379 -10.28 -9.95 -14.55
CA ILE A 379 -9.43 -8.74 -14.43
C ILE A 379 -8.02 -9.08 -13.92
N MET A 380 -7.88 -10.06 -13.02
CA MET A 380 -6.56 -10.44 -12.50
C MET A 380 -5.84 -11.51 -13.32
N ASN A 381 -6.28 -11.77 -14.57
CA ASN A 381 -5.50 -12.59 -15.49
C ASN A 381 -4.14 -11.91 -15.77
N PRO A 382 -3.00 -12.63 -15.70
CA PRO A 382 -1.67 -12.02 -15.88
C PRO A 382 -1.41 -11.45 -17.28
N SER A 383 -2.18 -11.86 -18.29
CA SER A 383 -2.12 -11.30 -19.64
C SER A 383 -3.43 -10.62 -20.02
N THR A 384 -3.36 -9.65 -20.92
CA THR A 384 -4.54 -9.08 -21.56
C THR A 384 -5.20 -10.15 -22.42
N GLY A 385 -6.52 -10.15 -22.49
CA GLY A 385 -7.27 -11.18 -23.22
C GLY A 385 -8.68 -10.75 -23.52
N LYS A 386 -9.42 -11.63 -24.22
CA LYS A 386 -10.83 -11.44 -24.53
C LYS A 386 -11.69 -11.59 -23.28
N ASP A 387 -12.81 -10.86 -23.23
CA ASP A 387 -13.85 -10.98 -22.19
C ASP A 387 -13.38 -10.67 -20.75
N ILE A 388 -12.28 -9.94 -20.57
CA ILE A 388 -11.78 -9.52 -19.25
C ILE A 388 -12.66 -8.39 -18.70
N THR A 389 -13.70 -8.73 -17.94
CA THR A 389 -14.75 -7.77 -17.57
C THR A 389 -15.05 -7.70 -16.08
N GLN A 390 -14.60 -8.66 -15.30
CA GLN A 390 -14.95 -8.77 -13.88
C GLN A 390 -13.85 -9.48 -13.10
N PHE A 391 -13.88 -9.31 -11.79
CA PHE A 391 -13.02 -10.09 -10.90
C PHE A 391 -13.51 -11.53 -10.79
N SER A 392 -12.58 -12.47 -10.65
CA SER A 392 -12.91 -13.86 -10.30
C SER A 392 -13.46 -13.94 -8.87
N ALA A 393 -14.24 -14.99 -8.59
CA ALA A 393 -14.72 -15.25 -7.24
C ALA A 393 -13.56 -15.38 -6.23
N CYS A 394 -12.40 -15.89 -6.67
CA CYS A 394 -11.20 -15.98 -5.85
C CYS A 394 -10.61 -14.59 -5.58
N SER A 395 -10.43 -13.74 -6.59
CA SER A 395 -9.92 -12.38 -6.42
C SER A 395 -10.82 -11.54 -5.52
N ILE A 396 -12.16 -11.71 -5.62
CA ILE A 396 -13.13 -11.08 -4.70
C ILE A 396 -12.85 -11.52 -3.26
N GLY A 397 -12.78 -12.83 -3.03
CA GLY A 397 -12.50 -13.37 -1.69
C GLY A 397 -11.13 -12.95 -1.15
N ASN A 398 -10.13 -12.87 -2.01
CA ASN A 398 -8.78 -12.43 -1.67
C ASN A 398 -8.75 -10.97 -1.17
N ILE A 399 -9.34 -10.04 -1.93
CA ILE A 399 -9.43 -8.63 -1.55
C ILE A 399 -10.25 -8.44 -0.28
N CYS A 400 -11.48 -9.01 -0.24
CA CYS A 400 -12.38 -8.81 0.90
C CYS A 400 -11.81 -9.41 2.20
N SER A 401 -11.21 -10.61 2.13
CA SER A 401 -10.55 -11.22 3.29
C SER A 401 -9.34 -10.41 3.76
N GLY A 402 -8.59 -9.83 2.83
CA GLY A 402 -7.47 -8.93 3.13
C GLY A 402 -7.92 -7.67 3.89
N LEU A 403 -9.01 -7.06 3.45
CA LEU A 403 -9.65 -5.93 4.13
C LEU A 403 -10.18 -6.33 5.51
N LYS A 404 -10.90 -7.48 5.60
CA LYS A 404 -11.42 -8.02 6.86
C LYS A 404 -10.31 -8.26 7.89
N SER A 405 -9.20 -8.82 7.45
CA SER A 405 -8.06 -9.12 8.34
C SER A 405 -7.17 -7.91 8.62
N ASN A 406 -7.49 -6.74 8.08
CA ASN A 406 -6.67 -5.52 8.12
C ASN A 406 -5.23 -5.71 7.59
N MET A 407 -5.00 -6.78 6.84
CA MET A 407 -3.75 -6.96 6.07
C MET A 407 -3.66 -5.93 4.96
N ILE A 408 -4.80 -5.61 4.38
CA ILE A 408 -4.99 -4.51 3.44
C ILE A 408 -5.73 -3.41 4.20
N LYS A 409 -5.12 -2.24 4.27
CA LYS A 409 -5.73 -1.11 4.96
C LYS A 409 -6.90 -0.56 4.14
N GLY A 410 -8.03 -0.32 4.80
CA GLY A 410 -9.22 0.27 4.18
C GLY A 410 -9.59 1.63 4.76
N ASN A 411 -8.79 2.15 5.69
CA ASN A 411 -9.11 3.36 6.46
C ASN A 411 -9.10 4.66 5.64
N CYS A 412 -8.58 4.65 4.42
CA CYS A 412 -8.63 5.80 3.52
C CYS A 412 -9.85 5.77 2.56
N LEU A 413 -10.64 4.69 2.58
CA LEU A 413 -11.86 4.61 1.80
C LEU A 413 -12.91 5.54 2.45
N THR A 414 -13.20 6.64 1.79
CA THR A 414 -14.11 7.65 2.31
C THR A 414 -15.57 7.26 2.08
N ASP A 415 -16.47 7.79 2.90
CA ASP A 415 -17.90 7.73 2.62
C ASP A 415 -18.21 8.47 1.32
N ASN A 416 -19.20 7.99 0.60
CA ASN A 416 -19.64 8.61 -0.64
C ASN A 416 -20.47 9.88 -0.35
N LYS A 417 -19.82 10.89 0.25
CA LYS A 417 -20.46 12.15 0.63
C LYS A 417 -19.46 13.30 0.67
N ASN A 418 -19.77 14.39 -0.01
CA ASN A 418 -18.92 15.58 -0.12
C ASN A 418 -17.51 15.27 -0.61
N VAL A 419 -17.40 14.29 -1.50
CA VAL A 419 -16.11 13.83 -2.02
C VAL A 419 -15.50 14.93 -2.88
N LYS A 420 -14.20 15.13 -2.75
CA LYS A 420 -13.45 16.10 -3.55
C LYS A 420 -12.71 15.39 -4.67
N THR A 421 -13.23 15.50 -5.87
CA THR A 421 -12.56 15.00 -7.07
C THR A 421 -12.13 16.14 -7.98
N ILE A 422 -11.33 15.85 -9.00
CA ILE A 422 -10.94 16.85 -10.01
C ILE A 422 -12.10 17.22 -10.93
N THR A 423 -13.08 16.34 -11.12
CA THR A 423 -14.25 16.56 -11.97
C THR A 423 -15.22 17.54 -11.33
N GLY A 424 -15.16 17.72 -10.01
CA GLY A 424 -16.07 18.59 -9.25
C GLY A 424 -17.53 18.23 -9.50
N SER A 425 -18.45 18.42 -8.60
CA SER A 425 -19.84 17.92 -8.62
C SER A 425 -20.42 17.63 -10.02
N GLN A 426 -20.16 16.42 -10.50
CA GLN A 426 -20.65 15.92 -11.79
C GLN A 426 -21.74 14.90 -11.56
N CYS A 427 -22.97 15.38 -11.58
CA CYS A 427 -24.14 14.55 -11.34
C CYS A 427 -24.22 13.38 -12.33
N GLY A 428 -24.37 12.16 -11.79
CA GLY A 428 -24.53 10.93 -12.57
C GLY A 428 -23.30 10.04 -12.65
N ASN A 429 -22.20 10.39 -11.96
CA ASN A 429 -21.00 9.57 -11.89
C ASN A 429 -21.02 8.56 -10.70
N GLY A 430 -22.01 8.65 -9.82
CA GLY A 430 -22.19 7.78 -8.66
C GLY A 430 -21.37 8.18 -7.44
N ILE A 431 -20.65 9.30 -7.50
CA ILE A 431 -19.89 9.88 -6.39
C ILE A 431 -20.60 11.13 -5.93
N VAL A 432 -21.00 11.22 -4.66
CA VAL A 432 -21.64 12.41 -4.10
C VAL A 432 -20.55 13.45 -3.82
N GLU A 433 -20.36 14.34 -4.76
CA GLU A 433 -19.33 15.36 -4.72
C GLU A 433 -19.80 16.63 -3.99
N ASN A 434 -18.87 17.54 -3.75
CA ASN A 434 -19.18 18.77 -3.06
C ASN A 434 -20.21 19.60 -3.84
N GLY A 435 -21.35 19.90 -3.21
CA GLY A 435 -22.46 20.62 -3.83
C GLY A 435 -23.57 19.72 -4.37
N GLU A 436 -23.48 18.41 -4.20
CA GLU A 436 -24.54 17.44 -4.44
C GLU A 436 -25.14 16.97 -3.12
N ASP A 437 -26.41 16.59 -3.14
CA ASP A 437 -27.09 16.03 -1.97
C ASP A 437 -27.06 14.49 -2.04
N CYS A 438 -27.04 13.95 -3.27
CA CYS A 438 -27.05 12.52 -3.59
C CYS A 438 -26.50 12.31 -5.01
N ASP A 439 -26.04 11.12 -5.32
CA ASP A 439 -25.79 10.66 -6.69
C ASP A 439 -26.07 9.16 -6.81
N CYS A 440 -27.18 8.82 -7.41
CA CYS A 440 -27.58 7.44 -7.67
C CYS A 440 -27.05 6.90 -9.01
N GLY A 441 -26.24 7.68 -9.74
CA GLY A 441 -25.61 7.26 -11.00
C GLY A 441 -26.37 7.63 -12.25
N GLY A 442 -26.95 8.82 -12.33
CA GLY A 442 -27.71 9.31 -13.47
C GLY A 442 -29.06 8.63 -13.65
N GLU A 443 -29.72 8.85 -14.80
CA GLU A 443 -31.11 8.35 -15.05
C GLU A 443 -31.20 6.82 -14.97
N ALA A 444 -30.17 6.11 -15.41
CA ALA A 444 -30.16 4.65 -15.41
C ALA A 444 -29.97 4.06 -14.00
N GLY A 445 -29.02 4.59 -13.24
CA GLY A 445 -28.75 4.16 -11.87
C GLY A 445 -29.86 4.56 -10.90
N CYS A 446 -30.57 5.62 -11.22
CA CYS A 446 -31.63 6.17 -10.39
C CYS A 446 -33.05 5.64 -10.73
N LYS A 447 -33.20 4.70 -11.65
CA LYS A 447 -34.49 4.26 -12.19
C LYS A 447 -35.52 3.96 -11.11
N ASP A 448 -35.14 3.30 -10.03
CA ASP A 448 -35.99 2.92 -8.91
C ASP A 448 -35.76 3.79 -7.66
N ASN A 449 -34.86 4.78 -7.76
CA ASN A 449 -34.54 5.66 -6.67
C ASN A 449 -35.57 6.77 -6.52
N LYS A 450 -36.20 6.86 -5.36
CA LYS A 450 -37.24 7.84 -5.03
C LYS A 450 -36.68 9.05 -4.23
N CYS A 451 -35.38 9.05 -3.95
CA CYS A 451 -34.73 9.99 -3.06
C CYS A 451 -33.99 11.09 -3.83
N CYS A 452 -33.38 10.73 -4.97
CA CYS A 452 -32.47 11.56 -5.72
C CYS A 452 -32.97 11.93 -7.11
N ASN A 453 -32.80 13.20 -7.48
CA ASN A 453 -33.07 13.66 -8.84
C ASN A 453 -31.82 13.32 -9.72
N PRO A 454 -32.00 12.47 -10.76
CA PRO A 454 -30.85 11.99 -11.54
C PRO A 454 -30.15 13.04 -12.40
N LYS A 455 -30.77 14.20 -12.60
CA LYS A 455 -30.24 15.28 -13.46
C LYS A 455 -29.55 16.37 -12.65
N THR A 456 -30.00 16.57 -11.42
CA THR A 456 -29.51 17.68 -10.58
C THR A 456 -28.74 17.24 -9.36
N CYS A 457 -28.75 15.93 -9.06
CA CYS A 457 -28.18 15.33 -7.86
C CYS A 457 -28.60 16.03 -6.57
N LYS A 458 -29.86 16.44 -6.55
CA LYS A 458 -30.54 17.03 -5.41
C LYS A 458 -31.59 16.08 -4.89
N PHE A 459 -31.87 16.12 -3.61
CA PHE A 459 -32.95 15.35 -3.03
C PHE A 459 -34.31 15.74 -3.66
N LEU A 460 -35.11 14.74 -3.92
CA LEU A 460 -36.50 14.94 -4.29
C LEU A 460 -37.31 15.47 -3.11
N SER A 461 -38.48 16.07 -3.40
CA SER A 461 -39.34 16.67 -2.35
C SER A 461 -39.66 15.66 -1.25
N GLY A 462 -39.34 16.01 -0.01
CA GLY A 462 -39.59 15.16 1.15
C GLY A 462 -38.44 14.18 1.47
N ALA A 463 -37.45 14.03 0.61
CA ALA A 463 -36.26 13.24 0.90
C ALA A 463 -35.23 14.03 1.76
N VAL A 464 -34.62 13.37 2.71
CA VAL A 464 -33.57 13.93 3.58
C VAL A 464 -32.26 13.16 3.46
N CYS A 465 -32.27 12.05 2.73
CA CYS A 465 -31.12 11.18 2.49
C CYS A 465 -31.40 10.25 1.30
N ASP A 466 -30.37 9.52 0.86
CA ASP A 466 -30.47 8.52 -0.20
C ASP A 466 -29.81 7.20 0.22
N ALA A 467 -30.59 6.12 0.28
CA ALA A 467 -30.12 4.79 0.66
C ALA A 467 -29.09 4.20 -0.31
N SER A 468 -28.98 4.72 -1.54
CA SER A 468 -27.91 4.30 -2.48
C SER A 468 -26.52 4.85 -2.12
N ASN A 469 -26.48 5.91 -1.32
CA ASN A 469 -25.25 6.59 -0.92
C ASN A 469 -24.94 6.44 0.58
N GLU A 470 -25.95 6.26 1.42
CA GLU A 470 -25.84 6.42 2.87
C GLU A 470 -26.48 5.24 3.64
N ASP A 471 -25.74 4.69 4.62
CA ASP A 471 -26.09 3.49 5.39
C ASP A 471 -27.31 3.64 6.30
N CYS A 472 -27.50 4.85 6.84
CA CYS A 472 -28.56 5.16 7.79
C CYS A 472 -29.72 5.88 7.11
N CYS A 473 -29.96 5.55 5.85
CA CYS A 473 -31.11 5.99 5.08
C CYS A 473 -32.01 4.81 4.72
N THR A 474 -33.31 5.04 4.78
CA THR A 474 -34.31 4.06 4.40
C THR A 474 -34.75 4.22 2.95
N ASP A 475 -35.38 3.19 2.37
CA ASP A 475 -36.01 3.25 1.03
C ASP A 475 -37.12 4.31 0.91
N LYS A 476 -37.55 4.89 2.03
CA LYS A 476 -38.50 6.00 2.10
C LYS A 476 -37.80 7.36 2.15
N CYS A 477 -36.47 7.39 1.92
CA CYS A 477 -35.66 8.61 1.92
C CYS A 477 -35.66 9.36 3.26
N GLN A 478 -35.80 8.63 4.36
CA GLN A 478 -35.81 9.14 5.70
C GLN A 478 -34.67 8.49 6.49
N PHE A 479 -34.18 9.20 7.51
CA PHE A 479 -33.16 8.62 8.40
C PHE A 479 -33.66 7.31 9.02
N ALA A 480 -32.79 6.32 9.07
CA ALA A 480 -33.05 5.09 9.79
C ALA A 480 -33.22 5.39 11.30
N THR A 481 -34.06 4.61 11.98
CA THR A 481 -34.33 4.82 13.39
C THR A 481 -33.07 4.65 14.25
N ASN A 482 -32.98 5.42 15.32
CA ASN A 482 -31.89 5.28 16.28
C ASN A 482 -31.79 3.82 16.76
N GLY A 483 -30.57 3.28 16.75
CA GLY A 483 -30.28 1.90 17.13
C GLY A 483 -30.38 0.88 16.00
N THR A 484 -30.76 1.29 14.76
CA THR A 484 -30.65 0.43 13.57
C THR A 484 -29.17 0.13 13.32
N VAL A 485 -28.80 -1.15 13.24
CA VAL A 485 -27.42 -1.54 12.93
C VAL A 485 -27.07 -1.18 11.50
N CYS A 486 -26.10 -0.31 11.30
CA CYS A 486 -25.57 0.08 10.00
C CYS A 486 -24.26 -0.61 9.65
N ARG A 487 -23.49 -1.01 10.64
CA ARG A 487 -22.32 -1.87 10.46
C ARG A 487 -22.33 -2.95 11.54
N ALA A 488 -22.41 -4.21 11.12
CA ALA A 488 -22.43 -5.33 12.04
C ALA A 488 -21.02 -5.58 12.59
N SER A 489 -20.94 -5.97 13.88
CA SER A 489 -19.69 -6.42 14.48
C SER A 489 -19.10 -7.61 13.72
N THR A 490 -17.82 -7.58 13.45
CA THR A 490 -17.07 -8.68 12.82
C THR A 490 -16.45 -9.62 13.85
N GLY A 491 -16.51 -9.28 15.15
CA GLY A 491 -15.96 -10.09 16.22
C GLY A 491 -16.01 -9.44 17.59
N VAL A 492 -15.47 -10.13 18.58
CA VAL A 492 -15.50 -9.69 20.00
C VAL A 492 -14.83 -8.34 20.24
N CYS A 493 -13.85 -7.98 19.41
CA CYS A 493 -13.10 -6.73 19.51
C CYS A 493 -13.67 -5.60 18.65
N ASP A 494 -14.63 -5.90 17.84
CA ASP A 494 -15.30 -4.97 16.95
C ASP A 494 -16.69 -4.65 17.50
N ILE A 495 -17.06 -3.39 17.50
CA ILE A 495 -18.33 -2.91 18.07
C ILE A 495 -19.27 -2.63 16.89
N ALA A 496 -20.46 -3.24 16.92
CA ALA A 496 -21.44 -2.91 15.89
C ALA A 496 -21.87 -1.44 16.02
N GLU A 497 -21.83 -0.71 14.89
CA GLU A 497 -22.32 0.66 14.84
C GLU A 497 -23.80 0.71 14.51
N THR A 498 -24.45 1.67 15.14
CA THR A 498 -25.88 1.89 14.96
C THR A 498 -26.16 3.30 14.49
N CYS A 499 -27.19 3.43 13.66
CA CYS A 499 -27.66 4.71 13.18
C CYS A 499 -28.10 5.63 14.32
N PRO A 500 -27.77 6.91 14.30
CA PRO A 500 -28.11 7.86 15.36
C PRO A 500 -29.56 8.38 15.26
N GLY A 501 -30.25 8.14 14.15
CA GLY A 501 -31.64 8.53 13.92
C GLY A 501 -31.86 9.97 13.45
N ASN A 502 -30.81 10.78 13.38
CA ASN A 502 -30.87 12.18 12.99
C ASN A 502 -29.94 12.59 11.86
N HIS A 503 -29.17 11.66 11.33
CA HIS A 503 -28.36 11.81 10.11
C HIS A 503 -28.21 10.46 9.41
N ALA A 504 -27.81 10.50 8.16
CA ALA A 504 -27.83 9.35 7.26
C ALA A 504 -26.54 8.53 7.26
N SER A 505 -25.43 9.09 7.77
CA SER A 505 -24.14 8.38 7.79
C SER A 505 -24.05 7.45 9.00
N CYS A 506 -23.53 6.25 8.80
CA CYS A 506 -23.12 5.37 9.87
C CYS A 506 -21.95 6.01 10.65
N PRO A 507 -21.91 5.91 11.97
CA PRO A 507 -20.78 6.40 12.77
C PRO A 507 -19.45 5.77 12.36
N GLU A 508 -18.35 6.43 12.72
CA GLU A 508 -17.01 5.89 12.55
C GLU A 508 -16.88 4.53 13.24
N ASP A 509 -16.11 3.65 12.59
CA ASP A 509 -15.81 2.32 13.07
C ASP A 509 -15.08 2.36 14.43
N LYS A 510 -15.65 1.74 15.43
CA LYS A 510 -15.12 1.71 16.79
C LYS A 510 -14.74 0.30 17.19
N HIS A 511 -13.51 0.16 17.61
CA HIS A 511 -13.00 -1.08 18.16
C HIS A 511 -12.77 -0.97 19.67
N LYS A 512 -12.73 -2.10 20.33
CA LYS A 512 -12.17 -2.18 21.68
C LYS A 512 -10.70 -1.79 21.61
N SER A 513 -10.19 -1.26 22.73
CA SER A 513 -8.81 -0.81 22.81
C SER A 513 -7.83 -1.96 22.51
N ASP A 514 -6.78 -1.64 21.76
CA ASP A 514 -5.71 -2.59 21.48
C ASP A 514 -5.06 -3.07 22.79
N GLY A 515 -5.03 -4.38 22.99
CA GLY A 515 -4.56 -5.03 24.20
C GLY A 515 -5.65 -5.45 25.17
N ASP A 516 -6.92 -5.07 24.96
CA ASP A 516 -8.04 -5.59 25.75
C ASP A 516 -8.14 -7.10 25.56
N SER A 517 -8.37 -7.83 26.66
CA SER A 517 -8.54 -9.28 26.59
C SER A 517 -9.84 -9.65 25.89
N CYS A 518 -9.77 -10.57 24.93
CA CYS A 518 -10.93 -11.02 24.16
C CYS A 518 -11.10 -12.55 24.14
N GLY A 519 -10.25 -13.27 24.87
CA GLY A 519 -10.26 -14.73 24.97
C GLY A 519 -9.07 -15.23 25.78
N SER A 520 -8.93 -16.54 25.91
CA SER A 520 -7.82 -17.15 26.63
C SER A 520 -6.50 -16.90 25.90
N GLY A 521 -5.69 -15.94 26.38
CA GLY A 521 -4.41 -15.54 25.78
C GLY A 521 -4.52 -14.70 24.52
N LEU A 522 -5.73 -14.24 24.17
CA LEU A 522 -5.99 -13.36 23.03
C LEU A 522 -6.25 -11.93 23.48
N GLN A 523 -5.85 -10.99 22.64
CA GLN A 523 -6.05 -9.56 22.84
C GLN A 523 -6.60 -8.92 21.57
N CYS A 524 -7.32 -7.82 21.78
CA CYS A 524 -7.74 -7.00 20.65
C CYS A 524 -6.55 -6.29 19.99
N ALA A 525 -6.51 -6.33 18.69
CA ALA A 525 -5.56 -5.61 17.86
C ALA A 525 -6.25 -5.22 16.53
N SER A 526 -6.35 -3.92 16.25
CA SER A 526 -7.07 -3.40 15.08
C SER A 526 -8.47 -4.02 14.90
N GLY A 527 -9.26 -4.06 15.96
CA GLY A 527 -10.61 -4.62 15.93
C GLY A 527 -10.69 -6.15 15.90
N GLN A 528 -9.56 -6.86 15.88
CA GLN A 528 -9.53 -8.32 15.83
C GLN A 528 -9.10 -8.94 17.16
N CYS A 529 -9.77 -10.03 17.54
CA CYS A 529 -9.35 -10.83 18.68
C CYS A 529 -8.24 -11.79 18.24
N THR A 530 -6.99 -11.51 18.60
CA THR A 530 -5.82 -12.19 18.05
C THR A 530 -4.67 -12.30 19.06
N SER A 531 -3.63 -13.00 18.66
CA SER A 531 -2.31 -13.05 19.29
C SER A 531 -1.25 -13.22 18.21
N ARG A 532 0.01 -13.01 18.54
CA ARG A 532 1.12 -13.27 17.63
C ARG A 532 1.09 -14.71 17.12
N ASP A 533 0.85 -15.67 18.02
CA ASP A 533 0.78 -17.10 17.66
C ASP A 533 -0.41 -17.41 16.74
N LEU A 534 -1.57 -16.79 17.00
CA LEU A 534 -2.75 -16.97 16.16
C LEU A 534 -2.54 -16.37 14.76
N GLN A 535 -1.89 -15.21 14.65
CA GLN A 535 -1.53 -14.63 13.37
C GLN A 535 -0.55 -15.51 12.61
N CYS A 536 0.46 -16.07 13.30
CA CYS A 536 1.36 -17.04 12.74
C CYS A 536 0.66 -18.33 12.28
N LYS A 537 -0.25 -18.86 13.10
CA LYS A 537 -1.03 -20.05 12.75
C LYS A 537 -1.90 -19.82 11.52
N ASN A 538 -2.59 -18.68 11.46
CA ASN A 538 -3.42 -18.33 10.32
C ASN A 538 -2.59 -18.20 9.04
N MET A 539 -1.41 -17.56 9.13
CA MET A 539 -0.49 -17.41 8.01
C MET A 539 0.07 -18.74 7.54
N ALA A 540 0.61 -19.53 8.42
CA ALA A 540 1.27 -20.77 8.06
C ALA A 540 0.28 -21.86 7.61
N SER A 541 -0.91 -21.94 8.19
CA SER A 541 -1.95 -22.89 7.74
C SER A 541 -2.45 -22.58 6.34
N SER A 542 -2.45 -21.30 5.97
CA SER A 542 -2.85 -20.88 4.62
C SER A 542 -1.78 -21.13 3.56
N LEU A 543 -0.49 -21.13 3.93
CA LEU A 543 0.62 -21.25 2.99
C LEU A 543 1.20 -22.65 2.86
N SER A 544 1.26 -23.40 3.94
CA SER A 544 2.05 -24.64 3.98
C SER A 544 1.36 -25.82 4.64
N GLY A 545 0.11 -25.67 5.08
CA GLY A 545 -0.60 -26.71 5.83
C GLY A 545 0.02 -27.03 7.21
N MET A 546 0.97 -26.23 7.69
CA MET A 546 1.61 -26.40 8.99
C MET A 546 0.67 -25.99 10.12
N ASN A 547 0.33 -26.93 11.01
CA ASN A 547 -0.69 -26.71 12.04
C ASN A 547 -0.15 -26.24 13.39
N ASN A 548 1.13 -26.44 13.68
CA ASN A 548 1.76 -26.13 14.98
C ASN A 548 2.75 -24.98 14.88
N THR A 549 2.27 -23.83 14.40
CA THR A 549 3.11 -22.62 14.28
C THR A 549 2.89 -21.68 15.44
N SER A 550 3.95 -21.02 15.86
CA SER A 550 3.96 -19.95 16.86
C SER A 550 4.82 -18.79 16.39
N ALA A 551 4.65 -17.63 17.01
CA ALA A 551 5.47 -16.48 16.72
C ALA A 551 6.90 -16.66 17.21
N CYS A 552 7.85 -16.19 16.42
CA CYS A 552 9.25 -16.15 16.85
C CYS A 552 9.46 -15.17 18.00
N PRO A 553 10.19 -15.53 19.05
CA PRO A 553 10.61 -14.56 20.05
C PRO A 553 11.46 -13.46 19.40
N ASP A 554 11.36 -12.25 19.91
CA ASP A 554 12.14 -11.07 19.50
C ASP A 554 12.02 -10.64 18.02
N SER A 555 10.99 -11.07 17.30
CA SER A 555 10.75 -10.61 15.92
C SER A 555 10.21 -9.16 15.84
N GLY A 556 10.04 -8.48 16.98
CA GLY A 556 9.44 -7.15 17.03
C GLY A 556 8.04 -7.16 16.42
N CYS A 557 7.79 -6.28 15.47
CA CYS A 557 6.52 -6.24 14.73
C CYS A 557 6.56 -6.93 13.37
N LEU A 558 7.68 -7.51 12.98
CA LEU A 558 7.76 -8.32 11.78
C LEU A 558 7.09 -9.69 12.01
N LEU A 559 6.20 -10.09 11.11
CA LEU A 559 5.54 -11.38 11.18
C LEU A 559 6.56 -12.48 10.88
N ALA A 560 7.09 -13.05 11.94
CA ALA A 560 8.05 -14.16 11.88
C ALA A 560 7.52 -15.32 12.73
N CYS A 561 7.49 -16.50 12.14
CA CYS A 561 6.86 -17.68 12.71
C CYS A 561 7.82 -18.86 12.74
N THR A 562 7.64 -19.73 13.73
CA THR A 562 8.37 -21.00 13.88
C THR A 562 7.39 -22.15 13.94
N SER A 563 7.83 -23.32 13.47
CA SER A 563 7.09 -24.57 13.60
C SER A 563 8.05 -25.71 13.98
N PRO A 564 7.62 -26.68 14.78
CA PRO A 564 8.41 -27.88 15.07
C PRO A 564 8.87 -28.64 13.83
N GLU A 565 8.08 -28.53 12.74
CA GLU A 565 8.35 -29.18 11.45
C GLU A 565 9.54 -28.55 10.70
N MET A 566 9.84 -27.28 10.99
CA MET A 566 10.99 -26.57 10.41
C MET A 566 12.31 -26.81 11.16
N GLY A 567 12.26 -27.50 12.30
CA GLY A 567 13.40 -27.75 13.17
C GLY A 567 13.54 -26.74 14.32
N PRO A 568 14.36 -27.05 15.33
CA PRO A 568 14.50 -26.23 16.53
C PRO A 568 15.10 -24.86 16.21
N ASN A 569 14.47 -23.80 16.67
CA ASN A 569 14.92 -22.40 16.57
C ASN A 569 14.97 -21.83 15.13
N GLN A 570 14.28 -22.41 14.18
CA GLN A 570 14.16 -21.82 12.85
C GLN A 570 12.94 -20.88 12.83
N CYS A 571 13.17 -19.64 12.38
CA CYS A 571 12.16 -18.63 12.18
C CYS A 571 12.02 -18.34 10.69
N VAL A 572 10.80 -18.36 10.21
CA VAL A 572 10.44 -17.93 8.87
C VAL A 572 9.82 -16.56 8.98
N THR A 573 10.38 -15.58 8.28
CA THR A 573 9.83 -14.24 8.21
C THR A 573 8.95 -14.12 6.98
N TYR A 574 7.75 -13.57 7.20
CA TYR A 574 6.85 -13.17 6.13
C TYR A 574 7.04 -11.67 5.91
N ASN A 575 6.97 -11.22 4.66
CA ASN A 575 7.14 -9.79 4.33
C ASN A 575 5.93 -8.94 4.76
N GLN A 576 5.40 -9.26 5.92
CA GLN A 576 4.28 -8.60 6.56
C GLN A 576 4.62 -8.30 8.01
N ASN A 577 3.93 -7.34 8.56
CA ASN A 577 4.00 -7.04 9.97
C ASN A 577 2.82 -7.69 10.70
N PHE A 578 2.99 -7.96 12.00
CA PHE A 578 1.85 -8.20 12.86
C PHE A 578 0.89 -7.03 12.77
N LEU A 579 -0.41 -7.31 12.94
CA LEU A 579 -1.45 -6.28 12.96
C LEU A 579 -1.08 -5.14 13.91
N ASP A 580 -1.40 -3.93 13.52
CA ASP A 580 -1.25 -2.77 14.39
C ASP A 580 -2.06 -3.03 15.69
N GLY A 581 -1.51 -2.63 16.84
CA GLY A 581 -2.08 -2.95 18.16
C GLY A 581 -1.62 -4.28 18.76
N THR A 582 -1.00 -5.20 17.98
CA THR A 582 -0.44 -6.44 18.50
C THR A 582 0.71 -6.15 19.46
N ASP A 583 0.77 -6.90 20.57
CA ASP A 583 1.85 -6.78 21.54
C ASP A 583 3.21 -7.13 20.92
N CYS A 584 4.19 -6.25 21.07
CA CYS A 584 5.55 -6.45 20.56
C CYS A 584 6.60 -6.61 21.68
N GLY A 585 6.15 -6.83 22.93
CA GLY A 585 6.99 -6.98 24.09
C GLY A 585 7.18 -5.67 24.87
N ALA A 586 7.58 -5.78 26.14
CA ALA A 586 7.81 -4.65 27.04
C ALA A 586 6.64 -3.66 27.17
N GLY A 587 5.41 -4.14 26.88
CA GLY A 587 4.18 -3.32 26.86
C GLY A 587 4.03 -2.44 25.63
N GLY A 588 4.92 -2.59 24.65
CA GLY A 588 4.80 -1.93 23.35
C GLY A 588 3.74 -2.57 22.46
N LYS A 589 3.24 -1.78 21.52
CA LYS A 589 2.28 -2.21 20.50
C LYS A 589 2.83 -1.96 19.10
N CYS A 590 2.54 -2.86 18.19
CA CYS A 590 2.88 -2.67 16.78
C CYS A 590 2.09 -1.51 16.18
N SER A 591 2.79 -0.69 15.41
CA SER A 591 2.19 0.41 14.66
C SER A 591 3.02 0.65 13.40
N ASN A 592 2.45 0.39 12.22
CA ASN A 592 3.14 0.45 10.93
C ASN A 592 4.47 -0.31 10.91
N GLY A 593 4.49 -1.53 11.48
CA GLY A 593 5.68 -2.38 11.53
C GLY A 593 6.72 -1.99 12.58
N ALA A 594 6.53 -0.90 13.31
CA ALA A 594 7.40 -0.47 14.40
C ALA A 594 6.77 -0.76 15.77
N CYS A 595 7.59 -1.21 16.72
CA CYS A 595 7.15 -1.39 18.11
C CYS A 595 7.16 -0.04 18.82
N LYS A 596 5.98 0.48 19.17
CA LYS A 596 5.83 1.78 19.87
C LYS A 596 5.37 1.59 21.30
N GLY A 597 5.83 2.48 22.19
CA GLY A 597 5.43 2.49 23.61
C GLY A 597 6.12 1.43 24.47
N ALA A 598 7.11 0.71 23.96
CA ALA A 598 7.93 -0.20 24.76
C ALA A 598 8.70 0.57 25.83
N SER A 599 8.67 0.06 27.07
CA SER A 599 9.38 0.64 28.22
C SER A 599 10.63 -0.18 28.51
N THR A 600 11.80 0.47 28.53
CA THR A 600 13.08 -0.18 28.90
C THR A 600 13.05 -0.85 30.27
N ALA A 601 12.31 -0.27 31.21
CA ALA A 601 12.13 -0.88 32.54
C ALA A 601 11.31 -2.16 32.48
N LYS A 602 10.30 -2.21 31.62
CA LYS A 602 9.46 -3.38 31.41
C LYS A 602 10.17 -4.44 30.59
N GLU A 603 10.99 -4.02 29.62
CA GLU A 603 11.85 -4.89 28.81
C GLU A 603 12.86 -5.65 29.70
N ILE A 604 13.51 -4.94 30.64
CA ILE A 604 14.38 -5.53 31.64
C ILE A 604 13.59 -6.50 32.54
N GLY A 605 12.38 -6.12 32.96
CA GLY A 605 11.51 -6.96 33.79
C GLY A 605 11.13 -8.25 33.07
N ASP A 606 10.72 -8.17 31.83
CA ASP A 606 10.33 -9.32 30.99
C ASP A 606 11.54 -10.21 30.69
N TRP A 607 12.71 -9.62 30.43
CA TRP A 607 13.96 -10.37 30.27
C TRP A 607 14.30 -11.15 31.54
N ILE A 608 14.21 -10.53 32.73
CA ILE A 608 14.45 -11.17 34.02
C ILE A 608 13.47 -12.33 34.24
N GLN A 609 12.20 -12.14 33.93
CA GLN A 609 11.17 -13.16 34.08
C GLN A 609 11.43 -14.38 33.18
N ASN A 610 11.83 -14.13 31.93
CA ASN A 610 12.07 -15.18 30.93
C ASN A 610 13.41 -15.90 31.13
N HIS A 611 14.37 -15.25 31.82
CA HIS A 611 15.72 -15.79 32.01
C HIS A 611 16.07 -16.00 33.49
N LYS A 612 15.09 -16.35 34.33
CA LYS A 612 15.28 -16.60 35.79
C LYS A 612 16.39 -17.59 36.10
N SER A 613 16.53 -18.64 35.27
CA SER A 613 17.56 -19.66 35.40
C SER A 613 18.99 -19.14 35.24
N ILE A 614 19.13 -18.02 34.54
CA ILE A 614 20.44 -17.34 34.35
C ILE A 614 20.57 -16.18 35.34
N PHE A 615 19.52 -15.37 35.49
CA PHE A 615 19.54 -14.16 36.31
C PHE A 615 19.75 -14.46 37.80
N ILE A 616 19.02 -15.43 38.37
CA ILE A 616 19.11 -15.76 39.80
C ILE A 616 20.51 -16.23 40.18
N PRO A 617 21.17 -17.17 39.48
CA PRO A 617 22.54 -17.55 39.80
C PRO A 617 23.55 -16.40 39.69
N VAL A 618 23.45 -15.59 38.63
CA VAL A 618 24.36 -14.45 38.40
C VAL A 618 24.24 -13.43 39.55
N VAL A 619 23.01 -13.03 39.88
CA VAL A 619 22.78 -12.06 40.97
C VAL A 619 23.21 -12.63 42.32
N SER A 620 23.02 -13.94 42.57
CA SER A 620 23.43 -14.61 43.79
C SER A 620 24.96 -14.61 43.95
N VAL A 621 25.70 -14.87 42.84
CA VAL A 621 27.15 -14.86 42.84
C VAL A 621 27.69 -13.43 43.05
N VAL A 622 27.15 -12.46 42.33
CA VAL A 622 27.57 -11.05 42.45
C VAL A 622 27.23 -10.50 43.84
N GLY A 623 26.02 -10.80 44.37
CA GLY A 623 25.61 -10.42 45.70
C GLY A 623 26.50 -11.06 46.79
N GLY A 624 26.89 -12.33 46.61
CA GLY A 624 27.81 -13.02 47.48
C GLY A 624 29.18 -12.39 47.49
N LEU A 625 29.74 -12.04 46.31
CA LEU A 625 31.03 -11.35 46.20
C LEU A 625 31.01 -9.96 46.87
N ILE A 626 29.95 -9.21 46.67
CA ILE A 626 29.78 -7.90 47.32
C ILE A 626 29.71 -8.06 48.86
N LEU A 627 28.97 -9.05 49.37
CA LEU A 627 28.92 -9.33 50.82
C LEU A 627 30.27 -9.71 51.37
N ILE A 628 31.04 -10.56 50.67
CA ILE A 628 32.42 -10.93 51.04
C ILE A 628 33.32 -9.69 51.05
N ALA A 629 33.24 -8.81 50.06
CA ALA A 629 33.99 -7.57 50.01
C ALA A 629 33.64 -6.63 51.21
N ILE A 630 32.36 -6.48 51.52
CA ILE A 630 31.89 -5.67 52.66
C ILE A 630 32.41 -6.29 53.98
N LEU A 631 32.26 -7.61 54.18
CA LEU A 631 32.80 -8.30 55.35
C LEU A 631 34.32 -8.15 55.46
N SER A 632 35.05 -8.28 54.36
CA SER A 632 36.47 -8.05 54.28
C SER A 632 36.87 -6.62 54.72
N CYS A 633 36.12 -5.62 54.22
CA CYS A 633 36.29 -4.22 54.66
C CYS A 633 36.01 -4.03 56.15
N ILE A 634 34.99 -4.64 56.68
CA ILE A 634 34.62 -4.58 58.14
C ILE A 634 35.73 -5.25 58.97
N VAL A 635 36.14 -6.46 58.60
CA VAL A 635 37.25 -7.17 59.27
C VAL A 635 38.55 -6.37 59.21
N SER A 636 38.87 -5.76 58.05
CA SER A 636 40.04 -4.89 57.92
C SER A 636 39.95 -3.64 58.80
N ALA A 637 38.77 -3.05 58.93
CA ALA A 637 38.51 -1.90 59.80
C ALA A 637 38.66 -2.28 61.28
N ILE A 638 38.11 -3.45 61.66
CA ILE A 638 38.26 -3.98 63.02
C ILE A 638 39.76 -4.31 63.35
N ARG A 639 40.48 -4.96 62.43
CA ARG A 639 41.90 -5.23 62.57
C ARG A 639 42.73 -3.94 62.70
N LYS A 640 42.45 -2.91 61.91
CA LYS A 640 43.09 -1.59 62.01
C LYS A 640 42.79 -0.91 63.34
N ARG A 641 41.55 -1.01 63.88
CA ARG A 641 41.20 -0.51 65.22
C ARG A 641 41.93 -1.28 66.32
N SER A 642 42.04 -2.61 66.22
CA SER A 642 42.74 -3.45 67.18
C SER A 642 44.25 -3.18 67.15
N TYR A 643 44.83 -2.90 65.96
CA TYR A 643 46.27 -2.54 65.84
C TYR A 643 46.56 -1.17 66.48
N ARG A 644 45.66 -0.18 66.34
CA ARG A 644 45.83 1.15 66.97
C ARG A 644 45.69 1.11 68.51
N ARG A 645 45.06 0.08 69.09
CA ARG A 645 44.94 -0.11 70.55
C ARG A 645 46.17 -0.80 71.16
N LYS A 646 47.13 -1.31 70.38
CA LYS A 646 48.33 -2.03 70.88
C LYS A 646 49.63 -1.30 70.64
N GLN A 647 49.67 -0.03 70.27
CA GLN A 647 50.90 0.74 70.24
C GLN A 647 51.13 1.36 71.58
N PRO A 648 52.27 1.06 72.25
CA PRO A 648 52.61 1.73 73.46
C PRO A 648 53.11 3.14 73.12
N THR A 649 52.77 4.09 74.02
CA THR A 649 53.17 5.48 73.98
C THR A 649 54.68 5.56 74.02
N PRO A 650 55.34 6.36 73.13
CA PRO A 650 56.83 6.62 73.27
C PRO A 650 57.05 7.56 74.46
N PRO A 651 58.17 7.44 75.21
CA PRO A 651 58.49 8.32 76.31
C PRO A 651 58.91 9.71 75.81
N GLU A 652 58.53 10.69 76.64
CA GLU A 652 58.94 12.10 76.56
C GLU A 652 60.51 12.18 76.62
N MET A 653 61.17 12.83 75.71
CA MET A 653 62.54 13.36 75.86
C MET A 653 62.48 14.87 75.61
N SER A 654 62.80 15.55 76.69
CA SER A 654 63.07 16.95 76.79
C SER A 654 64.36 17.39 76.16
N ASN A 655 64.33 18.60 75.64
CA ASN A 655 65.42 19.55 75.44
C ASN A 655 66.68 19.20 74.61
N TRP A 656 66.83 19.97 73.50
CA TRP A 656 68.01 20.75 73.22
C TRP A 656 67.77 21.82 72.13
N PRO A 657 68.55 22.92 72.06
CA PRO A 657 68.10 24.23 71.62
C PRO A 657 68.54 24.57 70.18
N SER A 658 67.80 25.60 69.73
CA SER A 658 68.02 26.51 68.61
C SER A 658 69.37 26.61 67.97
N SER A 659 69.42 26.66 66.67
CA SER A 659 69.94 27.76 65.85
C SER A 659 70.27 27.29 64.43
N TYR A 660 69.79 27.84 63.41
CA TYR A 660 70.38 28.63 62.36
C TYR A 660 69.38 28.98 61.25
N ASN A 661 69.39 30.26 60.97
CA ASN A 661 68.70 31.05 59.98
C ASN A 661 68.92 30.59 58.52
N ARG A 662 67.96 30.75 57.66
CA ARG A 662 67.92 31.63 56.52
C ARG A 662 66.90 31.15 55.42
N GLY A 663 66.01 32.06 55.01
CA GLY A 663 65.62 32.24 53.67
C GLY A 663 64.14 31.79 53.31
N GLY A 664 63.17 32.65 53.52
CA GLY A 664 61.99 32.63 52.74
C GLY A 664 62.21 33.37 51.40
N PRO A 665 61.25 33.64 50.55
CA PRO A 665 59.81 33.65 50.54
C PRO A 665 59.25 33.04 49.21
N PRO A 666 58.05 33.34 48.70
CA PRO A 666 56.74 33.79 49.26
C PRO A 666 55.51 33.01 48.73
N ASN A 667 54.42 33.27 49.42
CA ASN A 667 53.05 33.07 49.14
C ASN A 667 52.57 32.94 47.66
N ARG A 668 51.72 31.94 47.41
CA ARG A 668 50.58 32.06 46.54
C ARG A 668 49.43 31.15 46.98
N GLY A 669 48.23 31.74 47.07
CA GLY A 669 47.01 31.15 47.58
C GLY A 669 46.34 30.11 46.70
N PRO A 670 45.22 29.56 47.14
CA PRO A 670 44.61 28.36 46.56
C PRO A 670 43.76 28.67 45.32
N GLN A 671 44.04 27.94 44.24
CA GLN A 671 43.14 27.89 43.10
C GLN A 671 42.29 26.62 43.12
N GLN A 672 40.99 26.82 42.89
CA GLN A 672 39.96 25.84 42.71
C GLN A 672 40.23 24.94 41.50
N TRP A 673 40.07 23.64 41.66
CA TRP A 673 40.04 22.67 40.57
C TRP A 673 38.63 22.41 40.13
N ASN A 674 38.38 22.77 38.87
CA ASN A 674 37.20 22.34 38.12
C ASN A 674 37.53 21.02 37.40
N GLN A 675 36.74 20.00 37.66
CA GLN A 675 36.81 18.73 36.93
C GLN A 675 36.13 18.87 35.57
N ASN A 676 36.84 18.66 34.52
CA ASN A 676 36.34 18.08 33.23
C ASN A 676 37.54 17.89 32.29
N GLN A 677 37.91 16.65 32.03
CA GLN A 677 38.61 16.18 30.81
C GLN A 677 38.60 14.65 30.80
N GLN A 678 37.81 14.04 29.94
CA GLN A 678 38.09 13.59 28.58
C GLN A 678 39.42 12.84 28.39
N TRP A 679 39.29 11.52 28.13
CA TRP A 679 40.40 10.64 27.70
C TRP A 679 40.42 10.56 26.18
N ALA A 680 41.56 10.90 25.60
CA ALA A 680 42.01 10.55 24.26
C ALA A 680 43.41 9.95 24.34
N GLN A 681 43.64 8.82 23.73
CA GLN A 681 44.98 8.29 23.36
C GLN A 681 44.84 7.71 21.96
N SER A 682 45.45 8.22 21.00
CA SER A 682 46.82 8.29 20.48
C SER A 682 47.44 6.96 20.06
N SER A 683 47.75 6.86 18.79
CA SER A 683 48.95 6.38 18.11
C SER A 683 48.62 6.24 16.64
N GLY A 684 49.30 6.70 15.68
CA GLY A 684 50.62 7.13 15.44
C GLY A 684 50.78 7.22 13.94
N ALA A 685 51.39 8.26 13.53
CA ALA A 685 52.02 8.72 12.29
C ALA A 685 52.06 7.82 11.03
N LEU A 686 51.80 8.40 9.83
CA LEU A 686 52.81 8.83 8.86
C LEU A 686 52.20 9.53 7.64
N GLN A 687 52.68 10.71 7.41
CA GLN A 687 52.96 11.52 6.21
C GLN A 687 52.24 11.28 4.89
N GLY A 688 51.76 12.39 4.29
CA GLY A 688 51.57 12.58 2.85
C GLY A 688 50.55 13.68 2.55
N GLY A 689 51.04 14.90 2.26
CA GLY A 689 50.23 16.07 2.03
C GLY A 689 49.46 16.08 0.69
N GLN A 690 48.41 16.82 0.67
CA GLN A 690 48.01 17.79 -0.38
C GLN A 690 46.71 18.46 0.03
N GLY A 691 46.55 19.72 -0.34
CA GLY A 691 45.65 20.74 0.18
C GLY A 691 44.14 20.53 0.04
N PRO A 692 43.33 21.44 0.54
CA PRO A 692 41.95 21.22 0.91
C PRO A 692 40.95 21.42 -0.23
N PRO A 693 39.89 20.65 -0.31
CA PRO A 693 38.66 21.06 -1.00
C PRO A 693 37.71 21.70 0.01
N GLN A 694 37.01 22.68 -0.52
CA GLN A 694 36.09 23.59 0.11
C GLN A 694 34.95 22.93 0.87
N GLY A 695 34.54 23.59 1.95
CA GLY A 695 33.55 23.15 2.90
C GLY A 695 32.13 22.98 2.36
N TYR A 696 31.52 21.90 2.79
CA TYR A 696 30.09 21.72 2.83
C TYR A 696 29.55 22.41 4.09
N TYR A 697 28.69 23.40 3.91
CA TYR A 697 27.87 23.95 4.99
C TYR A 697 26.67 23.02 5.22
N PRO A 698 26.42 22.52 6.43
CA PRO A 698 25.15 21.87 6.73
C PRO A 698 24.03 22.91 6.78
N TYR A 699 22.93 22.61 6.10
CA TYR A 699 21.69 23.37 6.19
C TYR A 699 21.16 23.40 7.64
N PRO A 700 20.66 24.54 8.10
CA PRO A 700 19.99 24.63 9.40
C PRO A 700 18.67 23.83 9.38
N PRO A 701 18.23 23.26 10.52
CA PRO A 701 16.97 22.57 10.62
C PRO A 701 15.80 23.56 10.33
N PRO A 702 14.70 23.04 9.74
CA PRO A 702 13.55 23.89 9.44
C PRO A 702 12.92 24.43 10.73
N PRO A 703 12.39 25.66 10.70
CA PRO A 703 11.68 26.23 11.83
C PRO A 703 10.38 25.47 12.12
N PRO A 704 9.89 25.47 13.37
CA PRO A 704 8.65 24.81 13.75
C PRO A 704 7.46 25.41 12.98
N PRO A 705 6.40 24.62 12.73
CA PRO A 705 5.27 25.07 11.92
C PRO A 705 4.54 26.23 12.60
N THR A 706 4.53 27.37 11.92
CA THR A 706 3.58 28.43 12.20
C THR A 706 2.24 28.06 11.56
N ASN A 707 1.15 28.45 12.20
CA ASN A 707 -0.26 28.12 11.87
C ASN A 707 -0.77 28.61 10.49
N ASP A 708 0.09 28.75 9.51
CA ASP A 708 -0.27 29.06 8.12
C ASP A 708 -0.19 27.80 7.26
N GLY A 709 -1.14 26.90 7.45
CA GLY A 709 -1.26 25.63 6.71
C GLY A 709 -1.47 25.78 5.19
N GLU A 710 -1.69 26.99 4.69
CA GLU A 710 -1.91 27.23 3.26
C GLU A 710 -0.63 27.42 2.43
N ARG A 711 0.49 27.81 3.05
CA ARG A 711 1.71 28.15 2.29
C ARG A 711 2.59 26.94 1.93
N TRP A 712 2.48 25.83 2.66
CA TRP A 712 3.28 24.61 2.39
C TRP A 712 2.66 23.73 1.31
N LEU A 713 1.34 23.70 1.23
CA LEU A 713 0.58 22.98 0.20
C LEU A 713 0.78 23.55 -1.22
N ASN A 714 1.23 24.79 -1.34
CA ASN A 714 1.42 25.45 -2.64
C ASN A 714 2.73 25.09 -3.35
N ARG A 715 3.64 24.36 -2.75
CA ARG A 715 4.91 23.96 -3.40
C ARG A 715 4.89 22.59 -4.10
N GLN A 716 3.85 21.78 -3.85
CA GLN A 716 3.72 20.47 -4.49
C GLN A 716 2.29 20.21 -5.00
N ARG A 717 1.58 21.25 -5.41
CA ARG A 717 0.24 21.06 -5.96
C ARG A 717 0.32 20.60 -7.41
N SER A 718 0.17 19.29 -7.59
CA SER A 718 -0.65 18.79 -8.69
C SER A 718 -1.98 19.54 -8.71
N MET A 719 -2.66 19.60 -9.83
CA MET A 719 -3.96 20.26 -9.92
C MET A 719 -4.88 19.83 -8.77
N ARG A 720 -5.19 20.72 -7.85
CA ARG A 720 -6.27 20.55 -6.87
C ARG A 720 -7.46 21.33 -7.35
N TYR A 721 -8.57 20.69 -7.40
CA TYR A 721 -9.85 21.28 -7.74
C TYR A 721 -10.69 21.35 -6.47
N ALA A 722 -11.19 22.54 -6.18
CA ALA A 722 -12.04 22.79 -5.02
C ALA A 722 -13.48 22.33 -5.28
#